data_2230d8fad47097a4126de86155a1f38f
#
_entry.id   2230d8fad47097a4126de86155a1f38f
#
_cell.length_a   1.000
_cell.length_b   1.000
_cell.length_c   1.000
_cell.angle_alpha   90.00
_cell.angle_beta   90.00
_cell.angle_gamma   90.00
#
_symmetry.space_group_name_H-M   'P 1'
#
loop_
_entity.id
_entity.type
_entity.pdbx_description
1 polymer ?
#
loop_
_entity_poly.entity_id
_entity_poly.type
_entity_poly.pdbx_seq_one_letter_code
_entity_poly.pdbx_strand_id
1 'polypeptide(L)'
;MLASPASAAFSISGFDGTIPLQSGKPATQAGSHPFLASTSFSFSTYTTPGGREWPSGTLKDAVVDLPAGLTANPEAYPTCTDLELVGTGGGSGCPESSQVGVLVLRSGGSSAPFNQVGGLYNMERPEGTTAVLGANIASSLIHLIAGIRTGGDHGVRISARNTPQTVVVEGVTVTLWGTPASSSFDSQRKPTAGPSTATPRPFLTLPTSCLGPLRTDLHVTTWEGEDDSSFFLSHDDTTPIPNPIGTTGCNTLGFSPTLRARPTTPLADSPSGLEVDLHLPQADFDDPDKTVEAQLRDAVVALPEGIAVNPAAANGLQGCSAADIGLTSAPGATPISYTEAEAHCPDASKVGSVAVGTPLLDHQARGDVYLATPFDNPFGSLLAFYVAVDDRESGIVVKLAGRAEADPASGRLTATFTESPQLPFEDLGLDFFGGPGGLLRTPPTCGTYSTASSLTPWSAPDSGPPATLSDTYAVERGATGGACPRSLAEQPNAPAFDAGAISPVAGARSPFIVDLRREDGSQQFSSLTLTPPQGLVARLAGVLTCPDAALAAAAARTGREEEVAPSCSSTSRVGTVAVGSGSGSTPYYVSGSAYLASPYKGAPLSLAIVVPALAGPFDLGTIVVRAALHVDPRTAQISVELDPIPSILQGIPLDVRSLQLRLDRPGFTLNPTSCEPMAVGGQLLSTLGQAAPLRSRFQLGECGRLGFEPKLRLSLQGRTGRNAHPALTAVLTPRPGDANVAGISVSLPPSMLLAQEHIRGVCTRTRFAARACPPDSVYGSAEARTPLLDQPLSGDVYLRSSDNRLPDLAVVLRGPDSQPIELDLAGRINSAKGGIQIAFGTTPDAPISRLVLRMRGGRDGLLVNARGICVVRPHASVRLRAQNGKRATRSPRLRTSCR
;
A
#
# COMPACT_ATOMS: atom_id res chain seq x y z
N MET A 1 -12.57 28.01 -71.20
CA MET A 1 -12.25 27.71 -69.81
C MET A 1 -11.68 29.00 -69.21
N LEU A 2 -12.47 29.76 -68.51
CA LEU A 2 -11.99 30.91 -67.74
C LEU A 2 -11.34 30.26 -66.47
N ALA A 3 -10.03 30.44 -66.28
CA ALA A 3 -9.36 30.11 -65.06
C ALA A 3 -10.00 30.91 -63.90
N SER A 4 -10.59 30.25 -62.92
CA SER A 4 -10.94 30.92 -61.68
C SER A 4 -9.66 31.56 -61.10
N PRO A 5 -9.70 32.80 -60.60
CA PRO A 5 -8.56 33.37 -59.90
C PRO A 5 -8.23 32.48 -58.79
N ALA A 6 -6.96 32.09 -58.65
CA ALA A 6 -6.48 31.36 -57.46
C ALA A 6 -6.81 32.26 -56.26
N SER A 7 -7.80 31.88 -55.49
CA SER A 7 -8.04 32.45 -54.15
C SER A 7 -6.74 32.29 -53.36
N ALA A 8 -6.16 33.36 -52.88
CA ALA A 8 -5.07 33.27 -51.92
C ALA A 8 -5.56 32.43 -50.70
N ALA A 9 -4.78 31.45 -50.28
CA ALA A 9 -5.11 30.67 -49.11
C ALA A 9 -5.30 31.63 -47.89
N PHE A 10 -6.26 31.32 -47.02
CA PHE A 10 -6.48 32.04 -45.78
C PHE A 10 -5.22 31.98 -44.92
N SER A 11 -4.80 33.11 -44.37
CA SER A 11 -3.71 33.13 -43.37
C SER A 11 -3.80 34.38 -42.52
N ILE A 12 -3.21 34.29 -41.32
CA ILE A 12 -2.97 35.42 -40.41
C ILE A 12 -1.83 36.24 -41.00
N SER A 13 -2.11 37.46 -41.42
CA SER A 13 -1.14 38.38 -42.04
C SER A 13 -0.39 39.27 -41.05
N GLY A 14 -0.91 39.38 -39.82
CA GLY A 14 -0.27 40.07 -38.69
C GLY A 14 -0.89 39.69 -37.38
N PHE A 15 -0.07 39.56 -36.36
CA PHE A 15 -0.48 39.28 -34.99
C PHE A 15 0.42 40.00 -33.97
N ASP A 16 -0.20 40.74 -33.04
CA ASP A 16 0.45 41.51 -32.00
C ASP A 16 -0.30 41.30 -30.67
N GLY A 17 0.44 41.17 -29.55
CA GLY A 17 -0.07 40.91 -28.21
C GLY A 17 0.58 41.81 -27.16
N THR A 18 0.63 43.13 -27.35
CA THR A 18 1.34 44.09 -26.52
C THR A 18 0.67 44.39 -25.20
N ILE A 19 1.48 44.57 -24.16
CA ILE A 19 1.07 44.91 -22.78
C ILE A 19 1.89 46.14 -22.31
N PRO A 20 1.48 47.37 -22.67
CA PRO A 20 2.24 48.57 -22.38
C PRO A 20 1.88 49.23 -21.02
N LEU A 21 2.79 50.03 -20.52
CA LEU A 21 2.57 51.10 -19.53
C LEU A 21 1.89 52.32 -20.21
N GLN A 22 1.36 53.25 -19.44
CA GLN A 22 0.80 54.50 -19.96
C GLN A 22 1.80 55.31 -20.80
N SER A 23 3.11 55.13 -20.56
CA SER A 23 4.17 55.77 -21.37
C SER A 23 4.35 55.14 -22.78
N GLY A 24 3.62 54.04 -23.08
CA GLY A 24 3.80 53.25 -24.31
C GLY A 24 4.95 52.25 -24.26
N LYS A 25 5.76 52.23 -23.18
CA LYS A 25 6.80 51.21 -23.01
C LYS A 25 6.18 49.91 -22.53
N PRO A 26 6.78 48.76 -22.85
CA PRO A 26 6.33 47.45 -22.31
C PRO A 26 6.28 47.47 -20.81
N ALA A 27 5.21 46.88 -20.25
CA ALA A 27 5.08 46.65 -18.82
C ALA A 27 5.86 45.39 -18.46
N THR A 28 6.91 45.52 -17.64
CA THR A 28 7.80 44.41 -17.29
C THR A 28 7.80 44.04 -15.80
N GLN A 29 7.32 44.92 -14.92
CA GLN A 29 7.33 44.63 -13.48
C GLN A 29 6.41 43.47 -13.16
N ALA A 30 6.97 42.35 -12.71
CA ALA A 30 6.20 41.18 -12.27
C ALA A 30 5.17 41.56 -11.20
N GLY A 31 3.98 40.99 -11.27
CA GLY A 31 2.89 41.25 -10.31
C GLY A 31 2.29 42.63 -10.33
N SER A 32 2.69 43.53 -11.24
CA SER A 32 2.10 44.86 -11.38
C SER A 32 0.84 44.85 -12.26
N HIS A 33 0.14 45.98 -12.23
CA HIS A 33 -1.04 46.22 -13.03
C HIS A 33 -0.69 47.02 -14.27
N PRO A 34 -0.70 46.46 -15.49
CA PRO A 34 -0.35 47.18 -16.71
C PRO A 34 -1.37 48.23 -17.04
N PHE A 35 -1.03 49.23 -17.84
CA PHE A 35 -1.98 50.25 -18.30
C PHE A 35 -3.09 49.62 -19.13
N LEU A 36 -2.75 48.73 -20.10
CA LEU A 36 -3.67 47.96 -20.88
C LEU A 36 -3.02 46.68 -21.40
N ALA A 37 -3.82 45.76 -21.92
CA ALA A 37 -3.38 44.66 -22.77
C ALA A 37 -4.12 44.75 -24.13
N SER A 38 -3.40 44.71 -25.25
CA SER A 38 -3.96 44.79 -26.58
C SER A 38 -3.57 43.59 -27.39
N THR A 39 -4.57 42.90 -27.96
CA THR A 39 -4.38 41.80 -28.89
C THR A 39 -4.92 42.22 -30.25
N SER A 40 -4.07 42.25 -31.27
CA SER A 40 -4.43 42.68 -32.62
C SER A 40 -4.02 41.64 -33.65
N PHE A 41 -4.93 41.29 -34.53
CA PHE A 41 -4.64 40.37 -35.62
C PHE A 41 -5.35 40.78 -36.92
N SER A 42 -4.76 40.45 -38.07
CA SER A 42 -5.28 40.73 -39.41
C SER A 42 -5.12 39.49 -40.28
N PHE A 43 -5.97 39.46 -41.33
CA PHE A 43 -5.99 38.33 -42.27
C PHE A 43 -5.47 38.70 -43.63
N SER A 44 -5.00 37.69 -44.41
CA SER A 44 -4.70 37.86 -45.83
C SER A 44 -5.94 38.34 -46.59
N THR A 45 -5.75 39.32 -47.50
CA THR A 45 -6.81 39.88 -48.33
C THR A 45 -6.53 39.65 -49.79
N TYR A 46 -7.58 39.72 -50.63
CA TYR A 46 -7.47 39.77 -52.05
C TYR A 46 -8.28 40.92 -52.59
N THR A 47 -7.84 41.49 -53.69
CA THR A 47 -8.56 42.60 -54.37
C THR A 47 -9.54 42.02 -55.38
N THR A 48 -10.81 42.35 -55.20
CA THR A 48 -11.86 41.98 -56.19
C THR A 48 -11.71 42.73 -57.51
N PRO A 49 -12.31 42.26 -58.63
CA PRO A 49 -12.30 42.98 -59.93
C PRO A 49 -12.87 44.40 -59.86
N GLY A 50 -13.63 44.72 -58.77
CA GLY A 50 -14.18 46.07 -58.52
C GLY A 50 -13.26 46.94 -57.66
N GLY A 51 -12.02 46.52 -57.40
CA GLY A 51 -11.04 47.27 -56.53
C GLY A 51 -11.33 47.29 -55.05
N ARG A 52 -12.13 46.33 -54.54
CA ARG A 52 -12.41 46.22 -53.10
C ARG A 52 -11.52 45.14 -52.52
N GLU A 53 -11.00 45.41 -51.32
CA GLU A 53 -10.29 44.40 -50.54
C GLU A 53 -11.28 43.51 -49.80
N TRP A 54 -11.02 42.20 -49.81
CA TRP A 54 -11.78 41.21 -49.08
C TRP A 54 -10.84 40.22 -48.42
N PRO A 55 -11.16 39.76 -47.19
CA PRO A 55 -10.37 38.68 -46.51
C PRO A 55 -10.45 37.41 -47.35
N SER A 56 -9.38 36.63 -47.38
CA SER A 56 -9.29 35.35 -48.11
C SER A 56 -10.20 34.25 -47.53
N GLY A 57 -10.70 34.41 -46.29
CA GLY A 57 -11.66 33.52 -45.62
C GLY A 57 -12.55 34.31 -44.65
N THR A 58 -13.72 33.75 -44.30
CA THR A 58 -14.68 34.37 -43.40
C THR A 58 -14.43 33.86 -41.98
N LEU A 59 -14.05 34.74 -41.05
CA LEU A 59 -13.78 34.40 -39.67
C LEU A 59 -14.98 33.70 -39.03
N LYS A 60 -14.78 32.51 -38.47
CA LYS A 60 -15.76 31.75 -37.69
C LYS A 60 -15.41 31.79 -36.19
N ASP A 61 -14.24 31.25 -35.85
CA ASP A 61 -13.80 31.15 -34.46
C ASP A 61 -12.39 31.78 -34.34
N ALA A 62 -12.17 32.51 -33.24
CA ALA A 62 -10.86 33.02 -32.87
C ALA A 62 -10.61 32.66 -31.40
N VAL A 63 -9.49 32.02 -31.15
CA VAL A 63 -9.03 31.60 -29.80
C VAL A 63 -7.70 32.24 -29.55
N VAL A 64 -7.63 32.98 -28.44
CA VAL A 64 -6.41 33.66 -27.98
C VAL A 64 -6.01 33.04 -26.62
N ASP A 65 -4.84 32.42 -26.58
CA ASP A 65 -4.24 31.91 -25.36
C ASP A 65 -3.29 32.99 -24.82
N LEU A 66 -3.69 33.61 -23.70
CA LEU A 66 -2.90 34.63 -23.04
C LEU A 66 -1.67 34.03 -22.33
N PRO A 67 -0.63 34.83 -22.06
CA PRO A 67 0.53 34.38 -21.30
C PRO A 67 0.14 33.78 -19.96
N ALA A 68 0.80 32.66 -19.58
CA ALA A 68 0.58 32.05 -18.26
C ALA A 68 0.85 33.06 -17.14
N GLY A 69 -0.05 33.15 -16.16
CA GLY A 69 0.02 34.08 -15.04
C GLY A 69 -0.47 35.50 -15.33
N LEU A 70 -0.77 35.86 -16.59
CA LEU A 70 -1.53 37.07 -16.89
C LEU A 70 -3.00 36.82 -16.54
N THR A 71 -3.55 37.57 -15.60
CA THR A 71 -4.91 37.40 -15.10
C THR A 71 -5.75 38.65 -15.30
N ALA A 72 -7.08 38.45 -15.39
CA ALA A 72 -8.08 39.51 -15.37
C ALA A 72 -9.05 39.24 -14.21
N ASN A 73 -9.46 40.31 -13.52
CA ASN A 73 -10.40 40.22 -12.39
C ASN A 73 -11.80 40.66 -12.81
N PRO A 74 -12.72 39.76 -13.18
CA PRO A 74 -14.07 40.12 -13.55
C PRO A 74 -14.90 40.64 -12.36
N GLU A 75 -14.54 40.29 -11.12
CA GLU A 75 -15.22 40.74 -9.91
C GLU A 75 -14.88 42.20 -9.53
N ALA A 76 -13.88 42.80 -10.15
CA ALA A 76 -13.49 44.17 -9.87
C ALA A 76 -14.52 45.22 -10.37
N TYR A 77 -15.35 44.86 -11.34
CA TYR A 77 -16.26 45.74 -12.03
C TYR A 77 -17.66 45.14 -12.17
N PRO A 78 -18.76 45.96 -12.08
CA PRO A 78 -20.11 45.45 -12.25
C PRO A 78 -20.34 44.85 -13.63
N THR A 79 -21.31 43.97 -13.73
CA THR A 79 -21.70 43.28 -14.95
C THR A 79 -22.79 44.06 -15.71
N CYS A 80 -22.90 43.79 -17.02
CA CYS A 80 -23.96 44.20 -17.90
C CYS A 80 -24.75 43.00 -18.46
N THR A 81 -26.04 43.14 -18.65
CA THR A 81 -26.87 42.08 -19.25
C THR A 81 -26.85 42.16 -20.78
N ASP A 82 -27.21 41.08 -21.46
CA ASP A 82 -27.33 41.03 -22.93
C ASP A 82 -28.40 42.01 -23.41
N LEU A 83 -29.47 42.22 -22.64
CA LEU A 83 -30.53 43.16 -23.00
C LEU A 83 -30.03 44.61 -22.97
N GLU A 84 -29.21 44.96 -22.00
CA GLU A 84 -28.58 46.27 -21.92
C GLU A 84 -27.53 46.42 -23.03
N LEU A 85 -26.79 45.34 -23.36
CA LEU A 85 -25.79 45.36 -24.44
C LEU A 85 -26.42 45.65 -25.79
N VAL A 86 -27.64 45.18 -26.07
CA VAL A 86 -28.39 45.51 -27.29
C VAL A 86 -28.67 46.98 -27.38
N GLY A 87 -29.04 47.62 -26.27
CA GLY A 87 -29.38 49.02 -26.19
C GLY A 87 -30.53 49.45 -27.04
N THR A 88 -30.84 50.75 -27.03
CA THR A 88 -31.83 51.38 -27.88
C THR A 88 -31.19 52.41 -28.81
N GLY A 89 -31.41 52.28 -30.13
CA GLY A 89 -30.91 53.25 -31.07
C GLY A 89 -29.52 52.95 -31.70
N GLY A 90 -29.09 51.69 -31.66
CA GLY A 90 -27.85 51.22 -32.32
C GLY A 90 -26.56 51.35 -31.53
N GLY A 91 -26.65 51.69 -30.25
CA GLY A 91 -25.52 51.71 -29.29
C GLY A 91 -25.79 50.84 -28.09
N SER A 92 -24.76 50.45 -27.33
CA SER A 92 -24.88 49.70 -26.05
C SER A 92 -25.56 50.58 -24.99
N GLY A 93 -26.48 49.98 -24.20
CA GLY A 93 -27.06 50.59 -23.02
C GLY A 93 -26.39 50.09 -21.72
N CYS A 94 -25.26 49.39 -21.82
CA CYS A 94 -24.51 48.96 -20.65
C CYS A 94 -24.08 50.15 -19.78
N PRO A 95 -24.03 50.02 -18.46
CA PRO A 95 -23.46 51.02 -17.55
C PRO A 95 -21.98 51.31 -17.93
N GLU A 96 -21.55 52.55 -17.88
CA GLU A 96 -20.18 52.95 -18.13
C GLU A 96 -19.18 52.28 -17.12
N SER A 97 -19.71 52.01 -15.93
CA SER A 97 -18.94 51.31 -14.88
C SER A 97 -18.61 49.84 -15.19
N SER A 98 -19.32 49.23 -16.13
CA SER A 98 -19.06 47.85 -16.57
C SER A 98 -18.13 47.78 -17.78
N GLN A 99 -17.77 48.92 -18.36
CA GLN A 99 -16.87 48.94 -19.48
C GLN A 99 -15.41 48.67 -19.08
N VAL A 100 -14.80 47.59 -19.59
CA VAL A 100 -13.44 47.14 -19.25
C VAL A 100 -12.46 47.30 -20.41
N GLY A 101 -12.93 47.76 -21.58
CA GLY A 101 -12.08 47.93 -22.74
C GLY A 101 -12.80 48.40 -23.97
N VAL A 102 -12.16 48.21 -25.12
CA VAL A 102 -12.71 48.50 -26.45
C VAL A 102 -12.39 47.38 -27.42
N LEU A 103 -13.33 47.11 -28.33
CA LEU A 103 -13.19 46.21 -29.45
C LEU A 103 -13.21 47.01 -30.75
N VAL A 104 -12.20 46.81 -31.61
CA VAL A 104 -12.12 47.44 -32.93
C VAL A 104 -12.16 46.35 -34.00
N LEU A 105 -13.15 46.42 -34.85
CA LEU A 105 -13.23 45.60 -36.07
C LEU A 105 -12.79 46.41 -37.26
N ARG A 106 -11.76 45.93 -37.95
CA ARG A 106 -11.40 46.43 -39.30
C ARG A 106 -12.24 45.68 -40.30
N SER A 107 -13.17 46.40 -40.90
CA SER A 107 -14.13 45.86 -41.86
C SER A 107 -13.69 46.10 -43.29
N GLY A 108 -13.74 45.04 -44.12
CA GLY A 108 -13.49 45.04 -45.55
C GLY A 108 -14.74 45.21 -46.39
N GLY A 109 -14.61 45.01 -47.70
CA GLY A 109 -15.70 45.07 -48.67
C GLY A 109 -16.04 46.46 -49.15
N SER A 110 -15.30 47.51 -48.77
CA SER A 110 -15.38 48.87 -49.33
C SER A 110 -14.15 49.27 -50.11
N SER A 111 -14.12 50.46 -50.72
CA SER A 111 -12.95 50.93 -51.47
C SER A 111 -11.77 51.28 -50.52
N ALA A 112 -12.00 51.41 -49.28
CA ALA A 112 -11.01 51.51 -48.21
C ALA A 112 -11.56 50.84 -46.93
N PRO A 113 -10.79 50.00 -46.21
CA PRO A 113 -11.22 49.44 -44.97
C PRO A 113 -11.47 50.53 -43.93
N PHE A 114 -12.49 50.34 -43.07
CA PHE A 114 -12.83 51.30 -41.99
C PHE A 114 -12.94 50.59 -40.66
N ASN A 115 -12.61 51.30 -39.61
CA ASN A 115 -12.65 50.76 -38.26
C ASN A 115 -14.02 51.03 -37.61
N GLN A 116 -14.62 49.97 -37.08
CA GLN A 116 -15.81 50.02 -36.24
C GLN A 116 -15.37 49.82 -34.78
N VAL A 117 -15.71 50.70 -33.90
CA VAL A 117 -15.26 50.69 -32.51
C VAL A 117 -16.47 50.51 -31.61
N GLY A 118 -16.42 49.47 -30.77
CA GLY A 118 -17.40 49.26 -29.72
C GLY A 118 -16.77 49.24 -28.32
N GLY A 119 -17.55 49.63 -27.31
CA GLY A 119 -17.16 49.37 -25.92
C GLY A 119 -17.15 47.88 -25.64
N LEU A 120 -16.21 47.43 -24.85
CA LEU A 120 -16.14 46.04 -24.37
C LEU A 120 -16.49 46.06 -22.90
N TYR A 121 -17.57 45.33 -22.53
CA TYR A 121 -18.20 45.35 -21.21
C TYR A 121 -18.01 44.02 -20.50
N ASN A 122 -17.87 44.05 -19.17
CA ASN A 122 -17.98 42.88 -18.30
C ASN A 122 -19.45 42.46 -18.25
N MET A 123 -19.73 41.22 -18.69
CA MET A 123 -21.11 40.70 -18.82
C MET A 123 -21.49 39.78 -17.68
N GLU A 124 -22.78 39.67 -17.40
CA GLU A 124 -23.31 38.57 -16.60
C GLU A 124 -22.91 37.24 -17.26
N ARG A 125 -22.33 36.36 -16.47
CA ARG A 125 -21.82 35.06 -16.94
C ARG A 125 -22.93 33.99 -16.86
N PRO A 126 -23.16 33.17 -17.88
CA PRO A 126 -23.96 31.95 -17.78
C PRO A 126 -23.26 30.97 -16.81
N GLU A 127 -24.04 30.10 -16.16
CA GLU A 127 -23.53 28.98 -15.37
C GLU A 127 -22.57 28.13 -16.23
N GLY A 128 -21.44 27.75 -15.65
CA GLY A 128 -20.39 27.00 -16.36
C GLY A 128 -19.48 27.87 -17.22
N THR A 129 -19.45 29.18 -17.03
CA THR A 129 -18.58 30.10 -17.73
C THR A 129 -17.78 30.97 -16.75
N THR A 130 -16.47 31.05 -16.93
CA THR A 130 -15.59 31.80 -16.00
C THR A 130 -15.82 33.30 -16.07
N ALA A 131 -15.81 33.88 -17.26
CA ALA A 131 -16.14 35.28 -17.51
C ALA A 131 -16.59 35.47 -18.97
N VAL A 132 -17.41 36.47 -19.19
CA VAL A 132 -17.84 36.88 -20.54
C VAL A 132 -17.62 38.38 -20.70
N LEU A 133 -17.00 38.77 -21.81
CA LEU A 133 -16.92 40.15 -22.21
C LEU A 133 -17.80 40.34 -23.45
N GLY A 134 -18.61 41.40 -23.49
CA GLY A 134 -19.53 41.65 -24.59
C GLY A 134 -19.29 42.98 -25.28
N ALA A 135 -19.47 43.02 -26.62
CA ALA A 135 -19.48 44.22 -27.38
C ALA A 135 -20.64 44.24 -28.37
N ASN A 136 -21.21 45.43 -28.65
CA ASN A 136 -22.18 45.66 -29.68
C ASN A 136 -21.56 46.52 -30.80
N ILE A 137 -21.32 45.92 -31.96
CA ILE A 137 -20.73 46.59 -33.14
C ILE A 137 -21.65 46.41 -34.32
N ALA A 138 -22.12 47.52 -34.85
CA ALA A 138 -23.04 47.55 -36.00
C ALA A 138 -24.26 46.64 -35.79
N SER A 139 -24.83 46.65 -34.62
CA SER A 139 -25.98 45.81 -34.17
C SER A 139 -25.65 44.30 -34.16
N SER A 140 -24.40 43.92 -34.21
CA SER A 140 -23.94 42.56 -33.97
C SER A 140 -23.39 42.42 -32.56
N LEU A 141 -23.94 41.48 -31.82
CA LEU A 141 -23.43 41.14 -30.46
C LEU A 141 -22.24 40.19 -30.60
N ILE A 142 -21.17 40.54 -29.97
CA ILE A 142 -19.94 39.75 -29.93
C ILE A 142 -19.65 39.44 -28.48
N HIS A 143 -19.59 38.12 -28.18
CA HIS A 143 -19.19 37.63 -26.85
C HIS A 143 -17.81 37.04 -26.93
N LEU A 144 -16.92 37.47 -26.06
CA LEU A 144 -15.60 36.89 -25.79
C LEU A 144 -15.69 36.08 -24.51
N ILE A 145 -15.59 34.77 -24.62
CA ILE A 145 -15.71 33.84 -23.50
C ILE A 145 -14.31 33.55 -22.94
N ALA A 146 -14.08 33.86 -21.67
CA ALA A 146 -12.85 33.56 -20.99
C ALA A 146 -12.96 32.24 -20.21
N GLY A 147 -11.91 31.45 -20.21
CA GLY A 147 -11.77 30.20 -19.48
C GLY A 147 -10.31 29.95 -19.07
N ILE A 148 -10.09 28.94 -18.24
CA ILE A 148 -8.75 28.52 -17.82
C ILE A 148 -8.34 27.28 -18.64
N ARG A 149 -7.11 27.27 -19.17
CA ARG A 149 -6.54 26.09 -19.85
C ARG A 149 -6.19 25.02 -18.83
N THR A 150 -6.58 23.78 -19.08
CA THR A 150 -6.20 22.60 -18.27
C THR A 150 -4.94 21.90 -18.81
N GLY A 151 -4.41 22.34 -19.92
CA GLY A 151 -3.31 21.74 -20.67
C GLY A 151 -1.90 22.03 -20.15
N GLY A 152 -1.70 22.24 -18.87
CA GLY A 152 -0.39 22.26 -18.23
C GLY A 152 0.13 23.62 -17.78
N ASP A 153 -0.26 24.75 -18.38
CA ASP A 153 0.17 26.09 -17.94
C ASP A 153 -0.92 26.90 -17.21
N HIS A 154 -2.15 26.41 -17.22
CA HIS A 154 -3.32 27.01 -16.55
C HIS A 154 -3.55 28.49 -16.85
N GLY A 155 -3.09 28.96 -18.02
CA GLY A 155 -3.29 30.32 -18.46
C GLY A 155 -4.72 30.61 -18.90
N VAL A 156 -5.04 31.89 -19.07
CA VAL A 156 -6.35 32.33 -19.52
C VAL A 156 -6.47 32.12 -21.04
N ARG A 157 -7.59 31.57 -21.47
CA ARG A 157 -8.02 31.45 -22.88
C ARG A 157 -9.20 32.34 -23.12
N ILE A 158 -9.16 33.16 -24.16
CA ILE A 158 -10.29 33.96 -24.63
C ILE A 158 -10.74 33.47 -25.99
N SER A 159 -12.02 33.17 -26.16
CA SER A 159 -12.56 32.65 -27.41
C SER A 159 -13.77 33.47 -27.88
N ALA A 160 -13.79 33.81 -29.17
CA ALA A 160 -14.96 34.23 -29.89
C ALA A 160 -15.39 33.09 -30.82
N ARG A 161 -16.63 32.67 -30.74
CA ARG A 161 -17.12 31.53 -31.54
C ARG A 161 -18.32 31.91 -32.40
N ASN A 162 -18.42 31.26 -33.59
CA ASN A 162 -19.51 31.48 -34.50
C ASN A 162 -19.73 32.95 -34.88
N THR A 163 -18.64 33.66 -35.20
CA THR A 163 -18.70 35.08 -35.61
C THR A 163 -19.68 35.27 -36.75
N PRO A 164 -20.59 36.27 -36.68
CA PRO A 164 -21.60 36.50 -37.74
C PRO A 164 -20.98 36.77 -39.08
N GLN A 165 -21.41 36.05 -40.13
CA GLN A 165 -20.92 36.24 -41.52
C GLN A 165 -21.34 37.54 -42.15
N THR A 166 -22.25 38.30 -41.52
CA THR A 166 -22.71 39.62 -42.01
C THR A 166 -21.65 40.71 -41.89
N VAL A 167 -20.62 40.49 -41.06
CA VAL A 167 -19.52 41.42 -40.87
C VAL A 167 -18.28 40.88 -41.59
N VAL A 168 -17.78 41.62 -42.58
CA VAL A 168 -16.55 41.30 -43.33
C VAL A 168 -15.37 41.75 -42.44
N VAL A 169 -14.72 40.78 -41.77
CA VAL A 169 -13.63 41.08 -40.81
C VAL A 169 -12.28 40.88 -41.53
N GLU A 170 -11.52 41.95 -41.73
CA GLU A 170 -10.11 41.94 -42.16
C GLU A 170 -9.12 41.92 -40.99
N GLY A 171 -9.54 42.39 -39.83
CA GLY A 171 -8.73 42.40 -38.64
C GLY A 171 -9.53 42.77 -37.40
N VAL A 172 -9.01 42.38 -36.26
CA VAL A 172 -9.60 42.59 -34.92
C VAL A 172 -8.54 43.15 -33.99
N THR A 173 -8.91 44.14 -33.20
CA THR A 173 -8.12 44.59 -32.06
C THR A 173 -8.98 44.59 -30.81
N VAL A 174 -8.58 43.79 -29.82
CA VAL A 174 -9.19 43.75 -28.48
C VAL A 174 -8.26 44.47 -27.52
N THR A 175 -8.72 45.50 -26.89
CA THR A 175 -7.95 46.23 -25.86
C THR A 175 -8.68 46.12 -24.52
N LEU A 176 -8.03 45.52 -23.55
CA LEU A 176 -8.47 45.46 -22.16
C LEU A 176 -7.72 46.54 -21.34
N TRP A 177 -8.42 47.28 -20.56
CA TRP A 177 -7.84 48.33 -19.71
C TRP A 177 -7.33 47.76 -18.40
N GLY A 178 -6.13 48.20 -17.95
CA GLY A 178 -5.54 47.71 -16.69
C GLY A 178 -6.32 48.15 -15.46
N THR A 179 -6.74 49.43 -15.43
CA THR A 179 -7.63 49.96 -14.39
C THR A 179 -8.79 50.66 -15.08
N PRO A 180 -9.84 49.96 -15.48
CA PRO A 180 -10.94 50.47 -16.28
C PRO A 180 -11.56 51.80 -15.78
N ALA A 181 -11.67 52.02 -14.47
CA ALA A 181 -12.22 53.25 -13.93
C ALA A 181 -11.28 54.49 -13.96
N SER A 182 -10.04 54.31 -14.45
CA SER A 182 -9.10 55.41 -14.57
C SER A 182 -9.61 56.48 -15.54
N SER A 183 -9.40 57.75 -15.17
CA SER A 183 -9.74 58.90 -16.01
C SER A 183 -8.95 58.90 -17.35
N SER A 184 -7.87 58.17 -17.47
CA SER A 184 -7.10 58.02 -18.70
C SER A 184 -7.92 57.43 -19.85
N PHE A 185 -9.00 56.75 -19.55
CA PHE A 185 -9.86 56.08 -20.55
C PHE A 185 -11.18 56.78 -20.80
N ASP A 186 -11.44 57.93 -20.14
CA ASP A 186 -12.72 58.67 -20.26
C ASP A 186 -13.07 59.04 -21.71
N SER A 187 -12.06 59.45 -22.52
CA SER A 187 -12.27 59.76 -23.92
C SER A 187 -12.56 58.55 -24.82
N GLN A 188 -12.28 57.35 -24.39
CA GLN A 188 -12.49 56.08 -25.13
C GLN A 188 -13.76 55.37 -24.74
N ARG A 189 -14.49 55.85 -23.71
CA ARG A 189 -15.75 55.20 -23.27
C ARG A 189 -16.85 55.31 -24.32
N LYS A 190 -17.71 54.34 -24.34
CA LYS A 190 -18.82 54.21 -25.26
C LYS A 190 -20.13 53.98 -24.46
N PRO A 191 -21.29 54.42 -24.94
CA PRO A 191 -21.50 55.14 -26.20
C PRO A 191 -21.03 56.59 -26.12
N THR A 192 -20.86 57.16 -24.92
CA THR A 192 -20.47 58.55 -24.72
C THR A 192 -19.18 58.64 -23.91
N ALA A 193 -18.24 59.49 -24.32
CA ALA A 193 -17.02 59.78 -23.53
C ALA A 193 -17.40 60.45 -22.20
N GLY A 194 -16.84 60.02 -21.08
CA GLY A 194 -17.10 60.59 -19.78
C GLY A 194 -16.42 59.76 -18.66
N PRO A 195 -16.46 60.27 -17.39
CA PRO A 195 -15.84 59.59 -16.25
C PRO A 195 -16.62 58.35 -15.84
N SER A 196 -15.91 57.32 -15.41
CA SER A 196 -16.54 56.16 -14.77
C SER A 196 -17.02 56.47 -13.34
N THR A 197 -18.11 55.86 -12.95
CA THR A 197 -18.67 55.93 -11.60
C THR A 197 -18.15 54.79 -10.71
N ALA A 198 -17.40 53.80 -11.28
CA ALA A 198 -16.82 52.71 -10.51
C ALA A 198 -15.55 53.16 -9.73
N THR A 199 -15.29 52.48 -8.64
CA THR A 199 -14.04 52.64 -7.91
C THR A 199 -12.85 52.09 -8.73
N PRO A 200 -11.75 52.86 -8.89
CA PRO A 200 -10.57 52.32 -9.58
C PRO A 200 -10.03 51.09 -8.88
N ARG A 201 -10.04 49.97 -9.56
CA ARG A 201 -9.45 48.68 -9.15
C ARG A 201 -8.69 48.07 -10.34
N PRO A 202 -7.64 47.28 -10.09
CA PRO A 202 -6.99 46.53 -11.14
C PRO A 202 -7.93 45.53 -11.80
N PHE A 203 -7.98 45.53 -13.13
CA PHE A 203 -8.64 44.52 -13.92
C PHE A 203 -7.61 43.51 -14.49
N LEU A 204 -6.39 43.99 -14.80
CA LEU A 204 -5.31 43.16 -15.31
C LEU A 204 -4.16 43.11 -14.31
N THR A 205 -3.55 41.91 -14.18
CA THR A 205 -2.36 41.68 -13.36
C THR A 205 -1.33 40.85 -14.14
N LEU A 206 -0.08 41.33 -14.18
CA LEU A 206 1.04 40.65 -14.82
C LEU A 206 1.46 39.39 -14.06
N PRO A 207 2.08 38.40 -14.75
CA PRO A 207 2.65 37.24 -14.10
C PRO A 207 3.61 37.58 -12.95
N THR A 208 3.64 36.74 -11.93
CA THR A 208 4.59 36.85 -10.81
C THR A 208 5.91 36.10 -11.05
N SER A 209 6.08 35.52 -12.22
CA SER A 209 7.30 34.84 -12.65
C SER A 209 8.15 35.70 -13.60
N CYS A 210 9.47 35.44 -13.62
CA CYS A 210 10.43 36.07 -14.53
C CYS A 210 11.07 35.06 -15.49
N LEU A 211 10.23 34.25 -16.16
CA LEU A 211 10.65 33.11 -16.98
C LEU A 211 10.98 33.45 -18.45
N GLY A 212 11.09 34.72 -18.79
CA GLY A 212 11.39 35.15 -20.15
C GLY A 212 10.20 35.85 -20.82
N PRO A 213 10.21 36.02 -22.17
CA PRO A 213 9.19 36.74 -22.90
C PRO A 213 7.79 36.15 -22.71
N LEU A 214 6.80 37.04 -22.58
CA LEU A 214 5.39 36.64 -22.45
C LEU A 214 4.89 36.17 -23.83
N ARG A 215 4.35 34.97 -23.90
CA ARG A 215 3.85 34.36 -25.12
C ARG A 215 2.33 34.43 -25.19
N THR A 216 1.80 34.96 -26.27
CA THR A 216 0.39 34.93 -26.63
C THR A 216 0.24 34.10 -27.90
N ASP A 217 -0.66 33.14 -27.92
CA ASP A 217 -0.94 32.30 -29.09
C ASP A 217 -2.33 32.66 -29.66
N LEU A 218 -2.46 32.63 -30.96
CA LEU A 218 -3.69 32.86 -31.70
C LEU A 218 -3.98 31.65 -32.60
N HIS A 219 -5.20 31.15 -32.52
CA HIS A 219 -5.72 30.15 -33.43
C HIS A 219 -7.05 30.66 -34.02
N VAL A 220 -7.20 30.62 -35.32
CA VAL A 220 -8.40 31.06 -36.03
C VAL A 220 -8.91 29.97 -36.97
N THR A 221 -10.24 29.86 -37.08
CA THR A 221 -10.90 29.01 -38.08
C THR A 221 -11.87 29.82 -38.88
N THR A 222 -12.08 29.47 -40.17
CA THR A 222 -13.01 30.10 -41.07
C THR A 222 -14.28 29.27 -41.27
N TRP A 223 -15.35 29.89 -41.73
CA TRP A 223 -16.57 29.18 -42.09
C TRP A 223 -16.36 28.24 -43.32
N GLU A 224 -15.33 28.49 -44.08
CA GLU A 224 -14.90 27.66 -45.21
C GLU A 224 -14.17 26.41 -44.76
N GLY A 225 -13.77 26.32 -43.49
CA GLY A 225 -13.10 25.18 -42.84
C GLY A 225 -11.58 25.25 -42.97
N GLU A 226 -11.02 26.40 -43.26
CA GLU A 226 -9.58 26.63 -43.21
C GLU A 226 -9.20 27.06 -41.79
N ASP A 227 -7.99 26.73 -41.32
CA ASP A 227 -7.45 27.14 -40.03
C ASP A 227 -6.02 27.67 -40.18
N ASP A 228 -5.64 28.60 -39.29
CA ASP A 228 -4.28 29.09 -39.20
C ASP A 228 -3.95 29.47 -37.73
N SER A 229 -2.65 29.47 -37.38
CA SER A 229 -2.17 29.77 -36.04
C SER A 229 -0.93 30.65 -36.09
N SER A 230 -0.82 31.57 -35.15
CA SER A 230 0.32 32.47 -35.00
C SER A 230 0.63 32.65 -33.52
N PHE A 231 1.81 33.15 -33.18
CA PHE A 231 2.15 33.54 -31.84
C PHE A 231 2.88 34.88 -31.79
N PHE A 232 2.77 35.54 -30.66
CA PHE A 232 3.48 36.78 -30.34
C PHE A 232 4.34 36.59 -29.08
N LEU A 233 5.57 37.10 -29.11
CA LEU A 233 6.44 37.23 -27.93
C LEU A 233 6.61 38.68 -27.57
N SER A 234 6.41 39.02 -26.29
CA SER A 234 6.63 40.41 -25.82
C SER A 234 8.05 40.84 -26.10
N HIS A 235 8.18 42.06 -26.65
CA HIS A 235 9.48 42.61 -27.06
C HIS A 235 9.55 44.11 -26.82
N ASP A 236 10.79 44.67 -26.85
CA ASP A 236 11.06 46.10 -26.78
C ASP A 236 11.30 46.63 -28.20
N ASP A 237 10.50 47.61 -28.62
CA ASP A 237 10.57 48.26 -29.94
C ASP A 237 11.58 49.42 -30.01
N THR A 238 12.39 49.60 -28.97
CA THR A 238 13.39 50.70 -28.93
C THR A 238 14.57 50.50 -29.89
N THR A 239 14.69 49.31 -30.50
CA THR A 239 15.75 48.97 -31.49
C THR A 239 15.13 48.59 -32.84
N PRO A 240 15.86 48.72 -33.95
CA PRO A 240 15.36 48.37 -35.29
C PRO A 240 15.03 46.87 -35.47
N ILE A 241 15.44 46.00 -34.51
CA ILE A 241 15.10 44.60 -34.47
C ILE A 241 14.41 44.36 -33.12
N PRO A 242 13.17 43.89 -33.09
CA PRO A 242 12.46 43.57 -31.84
C PRO A 242 13.33 42.68 -30.91
N ASN A 243 13.56 43.09 -29.71
CA ASN A 243 14.29 42.29 -28.72
C ASN A 243 13.31 41.71 -27.70
N PRO A 244 13.16 40.35 -27.64
CA PRO A 244 12.22 39.72 -26.73
C PRO A 244 12.53 40.11 -25.28
N ILE A 245 11.55 40.57 -24.53
CA ILE A 245 11.64 40.92 -23.11
C ILE A 245 10.56 40.22 -22.31
N GLY A 246 10.89 39.81 -21.10
CA GLY A 246 9.95 39.21 -20.17
C GLY A 246 9.65 40.15 -18.99
N THR A 247 8.97 39.60 -18.03
CA THR A 247 8.77 40.22 -16.73
C THR A 247 10.08 40.25 -15.96
N THR A 248 10.24 41.31 -15.17
CA THR A 248 11.41 41.62 -14.32
C THR A 248 10.94 42.00 -12.94
N GLY A 249 11.87 42.20 -11.98
CA GLY A 249 11.51 42.67 -10.64
C GLY A 249 10.90 41.61 -9.75
N CYS A 250 11.02 40.32 -10.06
CA CYS A 250 10.56 39.20 -9.20
C CYS A 250 11.17 39.26 -7.80
N ASN A 251 12.37 39.82 -7.68
CA ASN A 251 13.07 39.98 -6.39
C ASN A 251 12.41 41.02 -5.46
N THR A 252 11.43 41.76 -5.93
CA THR A 252 10.69 42.76 -5.12
C THR A 252 9.34 42.24 -4.63
N LEU A 253 8.92 41.08 -5.12
CA LEU A 253 7.64 40.48 -4.74
C LEU A 253 7.72 39.84 -3.34
N GLY A 254 6.73 40.16 -2.50
CA GLY A 254 6.50 39.45 -1.24
C GLY A 254 6.03 38.03 -1.46
N PHE A 255 6.35 37.14 -0.50
CA PHE A 255 5.77 35.78 -0.41
C PHE A 255 5.70 35.37 1.05
N SER A 256 4.54 35.51 1.65
CA SER A 256 4.32 35.31 3.10
C SER A 256 3.19 34.30 3.41
N PRO A 257 3.32 33.06 2.90
CA PRO A 257 2.30 32.03 3.13
C PRO A 257 2.22 31.62 4.60
N THR A 258 1.05 31.12 5.02
CA THR A 258 0.89 30.39 6.27
C THR A 258 0.29 29.01 5.97
N LEU A 259 0.73 27.99 6.71
CA LEU A 259 0.27 26.62 6.54
C LEU A 259 -0.15 26.00 7.87
N ARG A 260 -1.31 25.37 7.91
CA ARG A 260 -1.73 24.46 8.97
C ARG A 260 -1.91 23.07 8.37
N ALA A 261 -1.41 22.04 9.05
CA ALA A 261 -1.59 20.64 8.61
C ALA A 261 -1.72 19.75 9.83
N ARG A 262 -2.93 19.29 10.11
CA ARG A 262 -3.31 18.61 11.37
C ARG A 262 -4.14 17.36 11.13
N PRO A 263 -3.91 16.28 11.89
CA PRO A 263 -4.78 15.11 11.86
C PRO A 263 -6.17 15.47 12.42
N THR A 264 -7.20 14.82 11.92
CA THR A 264 -8.61 15.05 12.34
C THR A 264 -8.94 14.47 13.72
N THR A 265 -8.01 13.73 14.34
CA THR A 265 -8.17 13.16 15.69
C THR A 265 -6.96 13.43 16.58
N PRO A 266 -7.15 13.74 17.88
CA PRO A 266 -6.06 13.87 18.85
C PRO A 266 -5.67 12.54 19.50
N LEU A 267 -6.18 11.39 19.01
CA LEU A 267 -5.90 10.06 19.55
C LEU A 267 -4.58 9.53 18.95
N ALA A 268 -3.79 8.83 19.78
CA ALA A 268 -2.61 8.11 19.32
C ALA A 268 -2.99 6.78 18.65
N ASP A 269 -2.15 6.29 17.73
CA ASP A 269 -2.30 4.98 17.07
C ASP A 269 -3.71 4.75 16.47
N SER A 270 -4.30 5.79 15.89
CA SER A 270 -5.70 5.80 15.48
C SER A 270 -5.86 6.20 14.02
N PRO A 271 -6.89 5.68 13.31
CA PRO A 271 -7.22 6.15 11.97
C PRO A 271 -7.53 7.65 11.98
N SER A 272 -7.02 8.38 11.01
CA SER A 272 -7.19 9.82 10.89
C SER A 272 -7.28 10.26 9.44
N GLY A 273 -8.00 11.35 9.23
CA GLY A 273 -7.81 12.23 8.08
C GLY A 273 -6.70 13.24 8.35
N LEU A 274 -6.59 14.19 7.44
CA LEU A 274 -5.66 15.33 7.54
C LEU A 274 -6.35 16.57 6.98
N GLU A 275 -6.40 17.61 7.76
CA GLU A 275 -6.83 18.96 7.34
C GLU A 275 -5.59 19.78 7.02
N VAL A 276 -5.51 20.31 5.81
CA VAL A 276 -4.42 21.17 5.35
C VAL A 276 -5.01 22.49 4.88
N ASP A 277 -4.68 23.59 5.55
CA ASP A 277 -5.08 24.94 5.20
C ASP A 277 -3.83 25.73 4.81
N LEU A 278 -3.76 26.18 3.58
CA LEU A 278 -2.72 27.07 3.06
C LEU A 278 -3.34 28.43 2.76
N HIS A 279 -2.84 29.48 3.37
CA HIS A 279 -3.26 30.86 3.13
C HIS A 279 -2.12 31.68 2.54
N LEU A 280 -2.43 32.40 1.46
CA LEU A 280 -1.56 33.36 0.76
C LEU A 280 -2.22 34.74 0.85
N PRO A 281 -1.62 35.72 1.52
CA PRO A 281 -2.21 37.06 1.58
C PRO A 281 -2.44 37.67 0.19
N GLN A 282 -3.62 38.24 -0.04
CA GLN A 282 -3.98 38.92 -1.30
C GLN A 282 -4.37 40.40 -1.06
N ALA A 283 -3.90 40.99 0.05
CA ALA A 283 -4.32 42.33 0.49
C ALA A 283 -4.06 43.44 -0.54
N ASP A 284 -3.02 43.31 -1.36
CA ASP A 284 -2.62 44.32 -2.34
C ASP A 284 -3.18 44.06 -3.74
N PHE A 285 -4.01 43.00 -3.91
CA PHE A 285 -4.58 42.60 -5.20
C PHE A 285 -5.54 43.65 -5.79
N ASP A 286 -6.24 44.42 -4.93
CA ASP A 286 -7.22 45.44 -5.34
C ASP A 286 -6.63 46.86 -5.39
N ASP A 287 -5.32 47.07 -5.11
CA ASP A 287 -4.67 48.36 -5.14
C ASP A 287 -3.89 48.57 -6.46
N PRO A 288 -4.35 49.50 -7.35
CA PRO A 288 -3.73 49.66 -8.66
C PRO A 288 -2.30 50.22 -8.63
N ASP A 289 -1.84 50.76 -7.50
CA ASP A 289 -0.51 51.36 -7.35
C ASP A 289 0.50 50.40 -6.76
N LYS A 290 0.10 49.17 -6.42
CA LYS A 290 0.94 48.16 -5.79
C LYS A 290 1.22 46.95 -6.69
N THR A 291 2.11 46.10 -6.24
CA THR A 291 2.35 44.79 -6.83
C THR A 291 1.74 43.70 -5.95
N VAL A 292 1.16 42.67 -6.58
CA VAL A 292 0.60 41.52 -5.85
C VAL A 292 1.70 40.65 -5.26
N GLU A 293 1.39 39.85 -4.24
CA GLU A 293 2.29 38.83 -3.74
C GLU A 293 2.53 37.72 -4.80
N ALA A 294 3.70 37.08 -4.69
CA ALA A 294 4.05 36.00 -5.61
C ALA A 294 3.14 34.78 -5.40
N GLN A 295 2.78 34.15 -6.49
CA GLN A 295 1.94 32.94 -6.47
C GLN A 295 2.77 31.70 -6.21
N LEU A 296 2.15 30.66 -5.61
CA LEU A 296 2.78 29.39 -5.31
C LEU A 296 3.10 28.60 -6.58
N ARG A 297 4.35 28.13 -6.70
CA ARG A 297 4.78 27.18 -7.73
C ARG A 297 4.89 25.76 -7.20
N ASP A 298 5.73 25.56 -6.17
CA ASP A 298 5.98 24.23 -5.63
C ASP A 298 5.69 24.18 -4.14
N ALA A 299 5.12 23.07 -3.69
CA ALA A 299 4.86 22.80 -2.27
C ALA A 299 5.43 21.42 -1.90
N VAL A 300 6.28 21.40 -0.88
CA VAL A 300 6.77 20.18 -0.24
C VAL A 300 6.31 20.17 1.20
N VAL A 301 5.53 19.17 1.59
CA VAL A 301 4.97 19.02 2.95
C VAL A 301 5.43 17.69 3.53
N ALA A 302 6.24 17.74 4.58
CA ALA A 302 6.75 16.57 5.30
C ALA A 302 5.99 16.41 6.62
N LEU A 303 5.18 15.38 6.71
CA LEU A 303 4.46 15.04 7.94
C LEU A 303 5.43 14.57 9.02
N PRO A 304 5.11 14.71 10.31
CA PRO A 304 5.98 14.25 11.38
C PRO A 304 6.16 12.75 11.37
N GLU A 305 7.27 12.28 11.91
CA GLU A 305 7.51 10.86 12.13
C GLU A 305 6.41 10.27 13.03
N GLY A 306 5.93 9.09 12.65
CA GLY A 306 4.82 8.40 13.32
C GLY A 306 3.46 8.58 12.64
N ILE A 307 3.24 9.65 11.84
CA ILE A 307 2.14 9.65 10.87
C ILE A 307 2.54 8.79 9.67
N ALA A 308 1.69 7.84 9.34
CA ALA A 308 1.92 6.91 8.24
C ALA A 308 0.62 6.52 7.55
N VAL A 309 0.69 5.87 6.38
CA VAL A 309 -0.47 5.29 5.72
C VAL A 309 -1.09 4.21 6.62
N ASN A 310 -2.41 4.22 6.74
CA ASN A 310 -3.15 3.20 7.47
C ASN A 310 -3.59 2.07 6.52
N PRO A 311 -3.06 0.84 6.66
CA PRO A 311 -3.48 -0.28 5.81
C PRO A 311 -4.98 -0.59 5.86
N ALA A 312 -5.68 -0.27 6.96
CA ALA A 312 -7.11 -0.48 7.08
C ALA A 312 -7.92 0.36 6.08
N ALA A 313 -7.40 1.48 5.60
CA ALA A 313 -8.01 2.31 4.56
C ALA A 313 -8.16 1.59 3.21
N ALA A 314 -7.42 0.51 2.98
CA ALA A 314 -7.52 -0.28 1.74
C ALA A 314 -8.88 -1.01 1.56
N ASN A 315 -9.70 -1.08 2.62
CA ASN A 315 -11.04 -1.68 2.53
C ASN A 315 -11.95 -0.92 1.56
N GLY A 316 -12.17 -1.49 0.37
CA GLY A 316 -12.99 -0.91 -0.69
C GLY A 316 -12.33 0.22 -1.49
N LEU A 317 -11.09 0.60 -1.16
CA LEU A 317 -10.35 1.65 -1.85
C LEU A 317 -9.95 1.21 -3.26
N GLN A 318 -10.13 2.12 -4.22
CA GLN A 318 -9.68 1.97 -5.61
C GLN A 318 -8.68 3.06 -5.97
N GLY A 319 -8.03 2.92 -7.10
CA GLY A 319 -7.22 3.98 -7.70
C GLY A 319 -7.94 4.63 -8.87
N CYS A 320 -7.78 5.94 -9.04
CA CYS A 320 -8.15 6.63 -10.26
C CYS A 320 -7.05 6.43 -11.31
N SER A 321 -7.39 5.89 -12.48
CA SER A 321 -6.42 5.67 -13.56
C SER A 321 -6.03 6.97 -14.25
N ALA A 322 -4.90 6.94 -14.95
CA ALA A 322 -4.47 8.04 -15.82
C ALA A 322 -5.54 8.44 -16.86
N ALA A 323 -6.28 7.46 -17.37
CA ALA A 323 -7.36 7.70 -18.32
C ALA A 323 -8.58 8.37 -17.66
N ASP A 324 -8.98 7.93 -16.45
CA ASP A 324 -10.16 8.46 -15.76
C ASP A 324 -9.98 9.92 -15.32
N ILE A 325 -8.76 10.31 -14.90
CA ILE A 325 -8.44 11.72 -14.63
C ILE A 325 -8.28 12.55 -15.90
N GLY A 326 -8.10 11.91 -17.05
CA GLY A 326 -7.83 12.56 -18.33
C GLY A 326 -6.37 13.01 -18.50
N LEU A 327 -5.40 12.31 -17.93
CA LEU A 327 -3.97 12.57 -18.11
C LEU A 327 -3.58 12.38 -19.57
N THR A 328 -2.91 13.37 -20.18
CA THR A 328 -2.46 13.35 -21.57
C THR A 328 -0.94 13.29 -21.71
N SER A 329 -0.20 13.73 -20.72
CA SER A 329 1.26 13.69 -20.71
C SER A 329 1.80 12.29 -20.41
N ALA A 330 2.98 11.97 -20.95
CA ALA A 330 3.70 10.74 -20.59
C ALA A 330 4.22 10.82 -19.13
N PRO A 331 4.42 9.68 -18.45
CA PRO A 331 5.04 9.66 -17.13
C PRO A 331 6.41 10.37 -17.12
N GLY A 332 6.62 11.22 -16.13
CA GLY A 332 7.84 12.05 -15.98
C GLY A 332 7.88 13.31 -16.85
N ALA A 333 6.83 13.61 -17.59
CA ALA A 333 6.74 14.87 -18.36
C ALA A 333 6.56 16.08 -17.43
N THR A 334 7.13 17.21 -17.83
CA THR A 334 6.97 18.52 -17.18
C THR A 334 6.69 19.56 -18.28
N PRO A 335 5.59 20.28 -18.23
CA PRO A 335 4.49 20.19 -17.28
C PRO A 335 3.63 18.94 -17.45
N ILE A 336 2.91 18.57 -16.38
CA ILE A 336 1.88 17.52 -16.44
C ILE A 336 0.63 18.11 -17.10
N SER A 337 0.08 17.43 -18.11
CA SER A 337 -1.05 17.93 -18.89
C SER A 337 -2.25 16.99 -18.82
N TYR A 338 -3.44 17.59 -18.84
CA TYR A 338 -4.73 16.89 -18.76
C TYR A 338 -5.66 17.33 -19.88
N THR A 339 -6.71 16.55 -20.13
CA THR A 339 -7.84 16.98 -20.97
C THR A 339 -8.67 18.05 -20.25
N GLU A 340 -9.37 18.88 -21.01
CA GLU A 340 -10.30 19.91 -20.46
C GLU A 340 -11.61 19.30 -19.90
N ALA A 341 -11.86 18.01 -20.11
CA ALA A 341 -13.05 17.32 -19.59
C ALA A 341 -13.00 17.14 -18.09
N GLU A 342 -14.16 17.03 -17.44
CA GLU A 342 -14.29 16.64 -16.05
C GLU A 342 -13.54 15.34 -15.71
N ALA A 343 -13.18 15.15 -14.46
CA ALA A 343 -12.59 13.90 -13.99
C ALA A 343 -13.67 12.81 -13.86
N HIS A 344 -13.39 11.60 -14.32
CA HIS A 344 -14.29 10.43 -14.23
C HIS A 344 -13.75 9.35 -13.26
N CYS A 345 -13.03 9.78 -12.24
CA CYS A 345 -12.48 8.89 -11.23
C CYS A 345 -13.59 8.11 -10.49
N PRO A 346 -13.39 6.82 -10.16
CA PRO A 346 -14.33 6.07 -9.34
C PRO A 346 -14.53 6.72 -7.97
N ASP A 347 -15.76 6.75 -7.45
CA ASP A 347 -16.05 7.28 -6.11
C ASP A 347 -15.21 6.59 -5.02
N ALA A 348 -14.92 5.31 -5.20
CA ALA A 348 -14.09 4.53 -4.28
C ALA A 348 -12.59 4.94 -4.32
N SER A 349 -12.17 5.80 -5.22
CA SER A 349 -10.82 6.40 -5.24
C SER A 349 -10.76 7.76 -4.56
N LYS A 350 -11.91 8.33 -4.20
CA LYS A 350 -12.01 9.62 -3.53
C LYS A 350 -11.54 9.51 -2.08
N VAL A 351 -10.50 10.24 -1.74
CA VAL A 351 -9.85 10.22 -0.42
C VAL A 351 -9.95 11.54 0.33
N GLY A 352 -10.49 12.57 -0.33
CA GLY A 352 -10.64 13.89 0.27
C GLY A 352 -11.43 14.86 -0.59
N SER A 353 -11.52 16.09 -0.15
CA SER A 353 -12.10 17.23 -0.86
C SER A 353 -11.14 18.40 -0.89
N VAL A 354 -11.34 19.32 -1.84
CA VAL A 354 -10.57 20.56 -1.99
C VAL A 354 -11.50 21.75 -2.09
N ALA A 355 -11.11 22.86 -1.46
CA ALA A 355 -11.78 24.15 -1.59
C ALA A 355 -10.75 25.26 -1.83
N VAL A 356 -10.97 26.12 -2.81
CA VAL A 356 -10.06 27.18 -3.20
C VAL A 356 -10.80 28.52 -3.15
N GLY A 357 -10.35 29.41 -2.29
CA GLY A 357 -10.76 30.83 -2.26
C GLY A 357 -9.82 31.64 -3.15
N THR A 358 -10.38 32.40 -4.09
CA THR A 358 -9.61 33.28 -5.01
C THR A 358 -10.27 34.64 -5.12
N PRO A 359 -9.52 35.75 -5.23
CA PRO A 359 -10.09 37.05 -5.46
C PRO A 359 -10.74 37.21 -6.86
N LEU A 360 -10.62 36.22 -7.74
CA LEU A 360 -11.18 36.23 -9.09
C LEU A 360 -12.61 35.68 -9.16
N LEU A 361 -13.14 35.11 -8.09
CA LEU A 361 -14.49 34.54 -7.98
C LEU A 361 -15.19 35.04 -6.73
N ASP A 362 -16.51 35.18 -6.79
CA ASP A 362 -17.38 35.55 -5.69
C ASP A 362 -17.73 34.41 -4.73
N HIS A 363 -17.28 33.18 -5.05
CA HIS A 363 -17.47 31.95 -4.29
C HIS A 363 -16.19 31.11 -4.23
N GLN A 364 -16.18 30.08 -3.40
CA GLN A 364 -15.07 29.12 -3.35
C GLN A 364 -15.25 28.06 -4.44
N ALA A 365 -14.25 27.89 -5.28
CA ALA A 365 -14.18 26.77 -6.20
C ALA A 365 -13.94 25.47 -5.42
N ARG A 366 -14.66 24.41 -5.76
CA ARG A 366 -14.63 23.14 -5.02
C ARG A 366 -14.29 21.98 -5.91
N GLY A 367 -13.81 20.89 -5.29
CA GLY A 367 -13.46 19.69 -5.99
C GLY A 367 -13.09 18.55 -5.04
N ASP A 368 -12.47 17.53 -5.60
CA ASP A 368 -12.17 16.29 -4.91
C ASP A 368 -10.69 15.92 -4.99
N VAL A 369 -10.25 15.15 -4.00
CA VAL A 369 -8.91 14.54 -3.98
C VAL A 369 -9.05 13.05 -4.19
N TYR A 370 -8.39 12.52 -5.21
CA TYR A 370 -8.42 11.11 -5.58
C TYR A 370 -7.07 10.45 -5.37
N LEU A 371 -7.08 9.21 -4.89
CA LEU A 371 -5.89 8.35 -4.91
C LEU A 371 -5.62 7.92 -6.35
N ALA A 372 -4.43 8.20 -6.86
CA ALA A 372 -4.02 7.72 -8.18
C ALA A 372 -3.73 6.21 -8.16
N THR A 373 -3.97 5.53 -9.27
CA THR A 373 -3.61 4.11 -9.42
C THR A 373 -2.09 3.94 -9.28
N PRO A 374 -1.64 3.03 -8.40
CA PRO A 374 -0.21 2.77 -8.21
C PRO A 374 0.50 2.48 -9.53
N PHE A 375 1.63 3.15 -9.77
CA PHE A 375 2.47 3.07 -10.97
C PHE A 375 1.81 3.51 -12.30
N ASP A 376 0.50 3.70 -12.33
CA ASP A 376 -0.26 4.30 -13.45
C ASP A 376 -0.60 5.76 -13.11
N ASN A 377 0.44 6.57 -12.90
CA ASN A 377 0.35 7.99 -12.56
C ASN A 377 1.55 8.75 -13.14
N PRO A 378 1.53 10.09 -13.15
CA PRO A 378 2.59 10.88 -13.79
C PRO A 378 4.00 10.62 -13.26
N PHE A 379 4.12 10.13 -12.02
CA PHE A 379 5.39 9.91 -11.34
C PHE A 379 5.88 8.46 -11.43
N GLY A 380 5.05 7.52 -11.92
CA GLY A 380 5.33 6.08 -11.85
C GLY A 380 5.54 5.58 -10.42
N SER A 381 4.93 6.23 -9.42
CA SER A 381 5.12 5.99 -8.00
C SER A 381 4.02 5.11 -7.39
N LEU A 382 4.32 4.51 -6.24
CA LEU A 382 3.35 3.73 -5.48
C LEU A 382 2.21 4.60 -4.93
N LEU A 383 2.53 5.81 -4.45
CA LEU A 383 1.59 6.74 -3.86
C LEU A 383 1.60 8.05 -4.67
N ALA A 384 0.45 8.43 -5.16
CA ALA A 384 0.19 9.73 -5.78
C ALA A 384 -1.28 10.11 -5.58
N PHE A 385 -1.57 11.40 -5.66
CA PHE A 385 -2.91 11.96 -5.56
C PHE A 385 -3.20 12.85 -6.75
N TYR A 386 -4.47 12.90 -7.14
CA TYR A 386 -4.99 13.90 -8.05
C TYR A 386 -5.88 14.85 -7.26
N VAL A 387 -5.65 16.14 -7.40
CA VAL A 387 -6.54 17.19 -6.93
C VAL A 387 -7.29 17.69 -8.17
N ALA A 388 -8.59 17.48 -8.20
CA ALA A 388 -9.43 17.91 -9.31
C ALA A 388 -10.45 18.92 -8.78
N VAL A 389 -10.23 20.20 -9.09
CA VAL A 389 -11.21 21.25 -8.90
C VAL A 389 -12.10 21.27 -10.15
N ASP A 390 -13.37 21.04 -9.96
CA ASP A 390 -14.39 21.03 -11.01
C ASP A 390 -15.57 21.89 -10.53
N ASP A 391 -15.41 23.18 -10.77
CA ASP A 391 -16.38 24.16 -10.33
C ASP A 391 -17.43 24.44 -11.41
N ARG A 392 -18.59 23.82 -11.26
CA ARG A 392 -19.66 23.91 -12.26
C ARG A 392 -20.25 25.31 -12.40
N GLU A 393 -20.14 26.13 -11.38
CA GLU A 393 -20.69 27.50 -11.41
C GLU A 393 -19.85 28.40 -12.30
N SER A 394 -18.52 28.33 -12.18
CA SER A 394 -17.59 29.12 -13.00
C SER A 394 -17.09 28.40 -14.25
N GLY A 395 -17.34 27.08 -14.37
CA GLY A 395 -16.81 26.25 -15.46
C GLY A 395 -15.28 26.06 -15.40
N ILE A 396 -14.67 26.31 -14.26
CA ILE A 396 -13.24 26.14 -14.06
C ILE A 396 -12.94 24.66 -13.77
N VAL A 397 -12.08 24.06 -14.61
CA VAL A 397 -11.54 22.74 -14.40
C VAL A 397 -10.02 22.85 -14.23
N VAL A 398 -9.53 22.57 -13.02
CA VAL A 398 -8.09 22.52 -12.71
C VAL A 398 -7.73 21.17 -12.12
N LYS A 399 -6.76 20.50 -12.73
CA LYS A 399 -6.28 19.20 -12.28
C LYS A 399 -4.80 19.28 -11.95
N LEU A 400 -4.43 18.77 -10.79
CA LEU A 400 -3.04 18.72 -10.32
C LEU A 400 -2.70 17.31 -9.86
N ALA A 401 -1.45 16.90 -10.03
CA ALA A 401 -0.92 15.68 -9.45
C ALA A 401 0.02 16.02 -8.28
N GLY A 402 -0.16 15.32 -7.18
CA GLY A 402 0.75 15.35 -6.04
C GLY A 402 1.44 13.99 -5.87
N ARG A 403 2.76 13.99 -5.74
CA ARG A 403 3.53 12.81 -5.39
C ARG A 403 3.57 12.67 -3.88
N ALA A 404 3.28 11.48 -3.35
CA ALA A 404 3.51 11.14 -1.97
C ALA A 404 4.62 10.09 -1.88
N GLU A 405 5.59 10.31 -1.01
CA GLU A 405 6.68 9.38 -0.73
C GLU A 405 6.64 8.94 0.72
N ALA A 406 6.68 7.64 0.93
CA ALA A 406 6.82 7.04 2.24
C ALA A 406 8.27 6.59 2.45
N ASP A 407 8.91 7.07 3.50
CA ASP A 407 10.27 6.67 3.85
C ASP A 407 10.36 5.17 4.14
N PRO A 408 11.25 4.42 3.50
CA PRO A 408 11.30 2.96 3.60
C PRO A 408 11.57 2.44 5.01
N ALA A 409 12.19 3.22 5.87
CA ALA A 409 12.58 2.81 7.22
C ALA A 409 11.57 3.24 8.30
N SER A 410 11.03 4.46 8.19
CA SER A 410 10.15 5.05 9.20
C SER A 410 8.68 5.08 8.79
N GLY A 411 8.39 5.00 7.49
CA GLY A 411 7.05 5.22 6.94
C GLY A 411 6.62 6.69 6.93
N ARG A 412 7.51 7.63 7.23
CA ARG A 412 7.25 9.07 7.21
C ARG A 412 6.82 9.52 5.81
N LEU A 413 5.74 10.29 5.73
CA LEU A 413 5.18 10.76 4.46
C LEU A 413 5.69 12.16 4.11
N THR A 414 6.05 12.33 2.84
CA THR A 414 6.34 13.63 2.23
C THR A 414 5.49 13.77 0.97
N ALA A 415 4.69 14.82 0.91
CA ALA A 415 3.90 15.18 -0.27
C ALA A 415 4.59 16.30 -1.04
N THR A 416 4.63 16.18 -2.37
CA THR A 416 5.23 17.18 -3.27
C THR A 416 4.27 17.50 -4.39
N PHE A 417 3.97 18.79 -4.56
CA PHE A 417 3.26 19.36 -5.70
C PHE A 417 4.21 20.31 -6.41
N THR A 418 4.25 20.23 -7.72
CA THR A 418 5.12 21.08 -8.54
C THR A 418 4.32 21.77 -9.63
N GLU A 419 4.78 22.95 -10.06
CA GLU A 419 4.17 23.72 -11.15
C GLU A 419 2.66 23.96 -10.95
N SER A 420 2.29 24.38 -9.71
CA SER A 420 0.92 24.79 -9.43
C SER A 420 0.49 25.93 -10.36
N PRO A 421 -0.81 26.08 -10.66
CA PRO A 421 -1.30 27.15 -11.53
C PRO A 421 -0.79 28.54 -11.10
N GLN A 422 -0.29 29.33 -12.05
CA GLN A 422 0.10 30.70 -11.77
C GLN A 422 -1.16 31.61 -11.74
N LEU A 423 -2.09 31.28 -10.85
CA LEU A 423 -3.34 31.96 -10.61
C LEU A 423 -3.40 32.43 -9.14
N PRO A 424 -3.93 33.62 -8.86
CA PRO A 424 -4.05 34.09 -7.50
C PRO A 424 -5.10 33.25 -6.74
N PHE A 425 -4.72 32.77 -5.55
CA PHE A 425 -5.65 32.24 -4.57
C PHE A 425 -5.27 32.78 -3.18
N GLU A 426 -6.25 32.92 -2.33
CA GLU A 426 -6.06 33.36 -0.94
C GLU A 426 -6.03 32.17 0.00
N ASP A 427 -6.97 31.26 -0.14
CA ASP A 427 -7.13 30.09 0.71
C ASP A 427 -7.20 28.81 -0.13
N LEU A 428 -6.44 27.79 0.28
CA LEU A 428 -6.53 26.43 -0.23
C LEU A 428 -6.71 25.46 0.94
N GLY A 429 -7.90 24.86 1.03
CA GLY A 429 -8.22 23.81 1.98
C GLY A 429 -8.17 22.45 1.31
N LEU A 430 -7.45 21.48 1.90
CA LEU A 430 -7.46 20.07 1.53
C LEU A 430 -7.89 19.25 2.73
N ASP A 431 -9.03 18.58 2.61
CA ASP A 431 -9.59 17.75 3.67
C ASP A 431 -9.52 16.29 3.28
N PHE A 432 -8.52 15.56 3.79
CA PHE A 432 -8.47 14.10 3.65
C PHE A 432 -9.42 13.43 4.64
N PHE A 433 -10.19 12.46 4.17
CA PHE A 433 -11.24 11.85 4.97
C PHE A 433 -10.70 11.08 6.17
N GLY A 434 -11.31 11.30 7.31
CA GLY A 434 -11.05 10.64 8.58
C GLY A 434 -12.04 9.52 8.92
N GLY A 435 -12.17 9.22 10.20
CA GLY A 435 -13.04 8.17 10.73
C GLY A 435 -12.42 6.77 10.67
N PRO A 436 -13.23 5.69 10.80
CA PRO A 436 -12.71 4.32 10.94
C PRO A 436 -11.88 3.81 9.75
N GLY A 437 -12.11 4.38 8.56
CA GLY A 437 -11.36 4.10 7.33
C GLY A 437 -10.36 5.20 6.96
N GLY A 438 -9.98 6.05 7.93
CA GLY A 438 -9.03 7.16 7.68
C GLY A 438 -7.74 6.69 6.99
N LEU A 439 -7.33 7.46 5.96
CA LEU A 439 -6.18 7.14 5.12
C LEU A 439 -4.86 7.07 5.92
N LEU A 440 -4.77 7.87 6.96
CA LEU A 440 -3.58 7.98 7.79
C LEU A 440 -3.80 7.34 9.17
N ARG A 441 -2.68 7.01 9.80
CA ARG A 441 -2.60 6.65 11.20
C ARG A 441 -1.83 7.73 11.94
N THR A 442 -2.36 8.18 13.08
CA THR A 442 -1.68 9.13 13.98
C THR A 442 -0.46 8.49 14.65
N PRO A 443 0.47 9.31 15.15
CA PRO A 443 1.62 8.81 15.90
C PRO A 443 1.21 7.87 17.05
N PRO A 444 1.98 6.80 17.31
CA PRO A 444 1.63 5.80 18.31
C PRO A 444 1.83 6.25 19.77
N THR A 445 2.38 7.46 19.97
CA THR A 445 2.66 8.04 21.30
C THR A 445 2.08 9.44 21.41
N CYS A 446 1.82 9.88 22.64
CA CYS A 446 1.43 11.25 22.90
C CYS A 446 2.63 12.20 22.93
N GLY A 447 2.38 13.41 22.49
CA GLY A 447 3.38 14.46 22.40
C GLY A 447 2.96 15.58 21.47
N THR A 448 3.85 16.53 21.29
CA THR A 448 3.73 17.59 20.28
C THR A 448 4.48 17.17 19.03
N TYR A 449 3.80 17.21 17.91
CA TYR A 449 4.33 16.86 16.61
C TYR A 449 4.34 18.06 15.69
N SER A 450 5.27 18.09 14.73
CA SER A 450 5.44 19.22 13.83
C SER A 450 5.45 18.76 12.38
N THR A 451 4.55 19.33 11.57
CA THR A 451 4.61 19.24 10.10
C THR A 451 5.54 20.33 9.60
N ALA A 452 6.47 19.99 8.74
CA ALA A 452 7.37 20.93 8.09
C ALA A 452 6.99 21.11 6.62
N SER A 453 7.09 22.36 6.12
CA SER A 453 6.85 22.61 4.69
C SER A 453 7.88 23.54 4.10
N SER A 454 8.07 23.42 2.78
CA SER A 454 8.90 24.30 1.96
C SER A 454 8.08 24.71 0.75
N LEU A 455 7.75 25.98 0.65
CA LEU A 455 6.90 26.56 -0.38
C LEU A 455 7.72 27.46 -1.28
N THR A 456 7.72 27.20 -2.58
CA THR A 456 8.51 27.93 -3.58
C THR A 456 7.57 28.78 -4.43
N PRO A 457 7.73 30.10 -4.47
CA PRO A 457 6.91 30.97 -5.33
C PRO A 457 7.36 30.91 -6.79
N TRP A 458 6.51 31.34 -7.70
CA TRP A 458 6.84 31.53 -9.11
C TRP A 458 7.94 32.61 -9.33
N SER A 459 8.09 33.54 -8.41
CA SER A 459 9.15 34.54 -8.45
C SER A 459 10.55 34.02 -8.12
N ALA A 460 10.66 32.79 -7.62
CA ALA A 460 11.95 32.15 -7.36
C ALA A 460 12.66 31.71 -8.68
N PRO A 461 13.99 31.74 -8.72
CA PRO A 461 14.92 32.02 -7.61
C PRO A 461 15.15 33.51 -7.28
N ASP A 462 14.67 34.46 -8.11
CA ASP A 462 14.99 35.88 -7.99
C ASP A 462 14.51 36.49 -6.66
N SER A 463 13.36 36.04 -6.14
CA SER A 463 12.81 36.46 -4.84
C SER A 463 13.47 35.78 -3.62
N GLY A 464 14.45 34.92 -3.84
CA GLY A 464 15.18 34.29 -2.76
C GLY A 464 14.82 32.78 -2.57
N PRO A 465 15.19 32.21 -1.40
CA PRO A 465 14.94 30.80 -1.11
C PRO A 465 13.45 30.55 -0.84
N PRO A 466 12.98 29.27 -0.91
CA PRO A 466 11.63 28.89 -0.52
C PRO A 466 11.28 29.32 0.91
N ALA A 467 10.02 29.66 1.14
CA ALA A 467 9.49 29.88 2.48
C ALA A 467 9.40 28.55 3.23
N THR A 468 10.03 28.46 4.40
CA THR A 468 9.98 27.28 5.26
C THR A 468 9.06 27.53 6.43
N LEU A 469 8.04 26.70 6.59
CA LEU A 469 7.03 26.83 7.63
C LEU A 469 6.95 25.55 8.48
N SER A 470 6.39 25.71 9.67
CA SER A 470 6.18 24.60 10.59
C SER A 470 4.85 24.80 11.33
N ASP A 471 3.96 23.82 11.27
CA ASP A 471 2.76 23.77 12.09
C ASP A 471 2.88 22.68 13.15
N THR A 472 2.42 22.98 14.37
CA THR A 472 2.49 22.07 15.50
C THR A 472 1.11 21.70 15.99
N TYR A 473 0.92 20.43 16.35
CA TYR A 473 -0.30 19.91 16.94
C TYR A 473 0.04 18.91 18.05
N ALA A 474 -0.92 18.63 18.93
CA ALA A 474 -0.77 17.72 20.04
C ALA A 474 -1.57 16.42 19.81
N VAL A 475 -0.95 15.27 20.12
CA VAL A 475 -1.62 14.00 20.33
C VAL A 475 -1.74 13.81 21.83
N GLU A 476 -2.96 13.77 22.38
CA GLU A 476 -3.21 13.95 23.80
C GLU A 476 -3.74 12.72 24.52
N ARG A 477 -4.35 11.78 23.79
CA ARG A 477 -5.04 10.61 24.32
C ARG A 477 -4.57 9.34 23.67
N GLY A 478 -4.60 8.23 24.40
CA GLY A 478 -4.34 6.91 23.85
C GLY A 478 -5.39 6.46 22.84
N ALA A 479 -5.13 5.40 22.07
CA ALA A 479 -5.99 4.88 21.01
C ALA A 479 -7.44 4.61 21.44
N THR A 480 -7.68 4.25 22.69
CA THR A 480 -9.01 4.02 23.28
C THR A 480 -9.60 5.26 23.98
N GLY A 481 -8.96 6.42 23.83
CA GLY A 481 -9.35 7.67 24.50
C GLY A 481 -8.90 7.79 25.96
N GLY A 482 -8.21 6.78 26.48
CA GLY A 482 -7.66 6.72 27.84
C GLY A 482 -6.26 7.34 27.97
N ALA A 483 -5.50 6.86 28.96
CA ALA A 483 -4.13 7.29 29.21
C ALA A 483 -3.25 7.03 27.98
N CYS A 484 -2.38 7.97 27.68
CA CYS A 484 -1.54 7.95 26.50
C CYS A 484 -0.09 7.64 26.83
N PRO A 485 0.53 6.66 26.16
CA PRO A 485 1.95 6.40 26.32
C PRO A 485 2.77 7.56 25.73
N ARG A 486 3.83 7.95 26.44
CA ARG A 486 4.79 8.97 25.98
C ARG A 486 5.95 8.37 25.20
N SER A 487 6.10 7.05 25.28
CA SER A 487 7.09 6.28 24.53
C SER A 487 6.50 4.94 24.12
N LEU A 488 7.04 4.34 23.07
CA LEU A 488 6.63 3.00 22.61
C LEU A 488 6.82 1.93 23.70
N ALA A 489 7.78 2.11 24.60
CA ALA A 489 8.05 1.18 25.69
C ALA A 489 6.95 1.17 26.76
N GLU A 490 6.17 2.24 26.88
CA GLU A 490 5.03 2.33 27.81
C GLU A 490 3.76 1.67 27.25
N GLN A 491 3.74 1.33 25.96
CA GLN A 491 2.64 0.60 25.36
C GLN A 491 2.53 -0.82 25.95
N PRO A 492 1.32 -1.33 26.23
CA PRO A 492 1.16 -2.69 26.75
C PRO A 492 1.58 -3.75 25.70
N ASN A 493 2.27 -4.80 26.13
CA ASN A 493 2.52 -6.00 25.37
C ASN A 493 1.67 -7.16 25.95
N ALA A 494 0.37 -7.13 25.68
CA ALA A 494 -0.61 -8.08 26.22
C ALA A 494 -1.50 -8.64 25.10
N PRO A 495 -0.94 -9.47 24.21
CA PRO A 495 -1.69 -10.05 23.10
C PRO A 495 -2.77 -11.01 23.58
N ALA A 496 -3.93 -11.01 22.92
CA ALA A 496 -4.93 -12.06 23.03
C ALA A 496 -4.45 -13.28 22.23
N PHE A 497 -4.47 -14.46 22.85
CA PHE A 497 -4.00 -15.69 22.23
C PHE A 497 -4.99 -16.83 22.46
N ASP A 498 -5.43 -17.44 21.36
CA ASP A 498 -6.21 -18.66 21.37
C ASP A 498 -5.65 -19.70 20.38
N ALA A 499 -5.60 -20.96 20.79
CA ALA A 499 -5.11 -22.04 19.96
C ALA A 499 -5.74 -23.38 20.34
N GLY A 500 -6.20 -24.11 19.34
CA GLY A 500 -6.88 -25.38 19.61
C GLY A 500 -7.28 -26.18 18.37
N ALA A 501 -7.76 -27.38 18.62
CA ALA A 501 -8.36 -28.24 17.60
C ALA A 501 -9.85 -27.89 17.43
N ILE A 502 -10.32 -27.79 16.19
CA ILE A 502 -11.75 -27.52 15.89
C ILE A 502 -12.64 -28.63 16.47
N SER A 503 -12.22 -29.88 16.34
CA SER A 503 -12.89 -31.03 16.95
C SER A 503 -12.06 -31.50 18.14
N PRO A 504 -12.45 -31.22 19.39
CA PRO A 504 -11.69 -31.58 20.58
C PRO A 504 -11.88 -33.03 21.02
N VAL A 505 -11.91 -33.98 20.06
CA VAL A 505 -12.05 -35.41 20.31
C VAL A 505 -10.69 -36.09 20.29
N ALA A 506 -10.39 -36.89 21.31
CA ALA A 506 -9.13 -37.63 21.45
C ALA A 506 -8.89 -38.59 20.27
N GLY A 507 -7.67 -38.55 19.72
CA GLY A 507 -7.25 -39.38 18.60
C GLY A 507 -7.95 -39.08 17.26
N ALA A 508 -8.75 -38.01 17.20
CA ALA A 508 -9.40 -37.57 15.97
C ALA A 508 -8.43 -36.72 15.10
N ARG A 509 -8.67 -36.75 13.81
CA ARG A 509 -8.07 -35.81 12.87
C ARG A 509 -8.91 -34.55 12.84
N SER A 510 -8.30 -33.42 13.13
CA SER A 510 -9.00 -32.15 13.25
C SER A 510 -8.11 -31.02 12.77
N PRO A 511 -8.63 -30.03 12.04
CA PRO A 511 -7.88 -28.81 11.81
C PRO A 511 -7.43 -28.18 13.14
N PHE A 512 -6.25 -27.58 13.14
CA PHE A 512 -5.70 -26.85 14.28
C PHE A 512 -5.62 -25.38 13.95
N ILE A 513 -6.08 -24.53 14.86
CA ILE A 513 -6.13 -23.07 14.69
C ILE A 513 -5.20 -22.42 15.71
N VAL A 514 -4.54 -21.37 15.25
CA VAL A 514 -3.80 -20.41 16.10
C VAL A 514 -4.35 -19.03 15.77
N ASP A 515 -4.83 -18.29 16.75
CA ASP A 515 -5.35 -16.93 16.64
C ASP A 515 -4.58 -16.05 17.64
N LEU A 516 -3.92 -15.02 17.12
CA LEU A 516 -3.15 -14.05 17.85
C LEU A 516 -3.65 -12.66 17.48
N ARG A 517 -4.00 -11.83 18.48
CA ARG A 517 -4.53 -10.47 18.28
C ARG A 517 -3.89 -9.48 19.24
N ARG A 518 -3.77 -8.24 18.78
CA ARG A 518 -3.43 -7.09 19.62
C ARG A 518 -4.42 -5.95 19.42
N GLU A 519 -4.57 -5.11 20.41
CA GLU A 519 -5.38 -3.89 20.35
C GLU A 519 -4.57 -2.69 19.85
N ASP A 520 -5.24 -1.66 19.36
CA ASP A 520 -4.61 -0.37 19.05
C ASP A 520 -3.91 0.20 20.27
N GLY A 521 -2.79 0.87 20.08
CA GLY A 521 -1.98 1.41 21.18
C GLY A 521 -1.18 0.36 21.96
N SER A 522 -1.11 -0.90 21.49
CA SER A 522 -0.22 -1.93 22.02
C SER A 522 0.99 -2.18 21.13
N GLN A 523 2.05 -2.76 21.70
CA GLN A 523 3.30 -3.03 20.99
C GLN A 523 3.09 -3.97 19.80
N GLN A 524 3.80 -3.71 18.70
CA GLN A 524 3.71 -4.49 17.47
C GLN A 524 4.41 -5.85 17.58
N PHE A 525 3.89 -6.85 16.88
CA PHE A 525 4.46 -8.18 16.79
C PHE A 525 5.80 -8.19 16.05
N SER A 526 6.76 -8.94 16.58
CA SER A 526 8.04 -9.21 15.91
C SER A 526 8.21 -10.68 15.60
N SER A 527 8.31 -11.55 16.62
CA SER A 527 8.52 -12.98 16.46
C SER A 527 7.74 -13.78 17.48
N LEU A 528 7.54 -15.06 17.20
CA LEU A 528 6.68 -15.95 17.97
C LEU A 528 7.35 -17.30 18.17
N THR A 529 7.35 -17.78 19.41
CA THR A 529 7.62 -19.19 19.72
C THR A 529 6.35 -19.85 20.24
N LEU A 530 6.04 -21.06 19.76
CA LEU A 530 4.89 -21.84 20.22
C LEU A 530 5.31 -23.26 20.58
N THR A 531 4.67 -23.80 21.61
CA THR A 531 4.82 -25.18 22.03
C THR A 531 3.43 -25.82 22.13
N PRO A 532 2.98 -26.49 21.07
CA PRO A 532 1.75 -27.28 21.09
C PRO A 532 1.81 -28.37 22.15
N PRO A 533 0.65 -28.91 22.60
CA PRO A 533 0.62 -29.92 23.62
C PRO A 533 1.27 -31.23 23.12
N GLN A 534 1.81 -32.00 24.06
CA GLN A 534 2.35 -33.32 23.72
C GLN A 534 1.28 -34.20 23.10
N GLY A 535 1.66 -34.92 22.02
CA GLY A 535 0.77 -35.81 21.31
C GLY A 535 -0.08 -35.14 20.22
N LEU A 536 -0.08 -33.80 20.10
CA LEU A 536 -0.53 -33.15 18.89
C LEU A 536 0.54 -33.33 17.80
N VAL A 537 0.23 -34.11 16.80
CA VAL A 537 1.19 -34.49 15.74
C VAL A 537 0.61 -34.27 14.36
N ALA A 538 1.50 -34.14 13.35
CA ALA A 538 1.12 -33.97 11.96
C ALA A 538 1.43 -35.22 11.13
N ARG A 539 0.55 -35.51 10.16
CA ARG A 539 0.79 -36.56 9.17
C ARG A 539 1.56 -35.95 7.99
N LEU A 540 2.82 -36.35 7.88
CA LEU A 540 3.70 -35.92 6.78
C LEU A 540 3.60 -36.88 5.58
N ALA A 541 3.10 -38.11 5.80
CA ALA A 541 2.91 -39.10 4.74
C ALA A 541 2.03 -38.56 3.60
N GLY A 542 2.58 -38.51 2.39
CA GLY A 542 1.94 -37.98 1.19
C GLY A 542 1.88 -36.46 1.11
N VAL A 543 2.65 -35.75 1.93
CA VAL A 543 2.82 -34.29 1.84
C VAL A 543 4.22 -33.99 1.33
N LEU A 544 4.32 -33.32 0.19
CA LEU A 544 5.60 -32.86 -0.33
C LEU A 544 6.07 -31.60 0.43
N THR A 545 7.36 -31.32 0.38
CA THR A 545 7.93 -30.07 0.91
C THR A 545 8.04 -29.04 -0.20
N CYS A 546 7.73 -27.78 0.08
CA CYS A 546 8.09 -26.68 -0.82
C CYS A 546 9.60 -26.43 -0.71
N PRO A 547 10.36 -26.51 -1.82
CA PRO A 547 11.80 -26.31 -1.79
C PRO A 547 12.18 -24.83 -1.60
N ASP A 548 13.36 -24.57 -1.05
CA ASP A 548 13.85 -23.22 -0.77
C ASP A 548 13.90 -22.32 -2.02
N ALA A 549 14.21 -22.90 -3.18
CA ALA A 549 14.20 -22.16 -4.45
C ALA A 549 12.81 -21.64 -4.83
N ALA A 550 11.73 -22.40 -4.54
CA ALA A 550 10.36 -21.94 -4.79
C ALA A 550 9.95 -20.84 -3.80
N LEU A 551 10.41 -20.92 -2.54
CA LEU A 551 10.18 -19.87 -1.54
C LEU A 551 10.89 -18.57 -1.91
N ALA A 552 12.13 -18.66 -2.41
CA ALA A 552 12.87 -17.51 -2.91
C ALA A 552 12.20 -16.89 -4.15
N ALA A 553 11.68 -17.73 -5.05
CA ALA A 553 10.91 -17.26 -6.20
C ALA A 553 9.64 -16.55 -5.77
N ALA A 554 8.88 -17.10 -4.79
CA ALA A 554 7.70 -16.45 -4.24
C ALA A 554 8.01 -15.05 -3.68
N ALA A 555 9.08 -14.93 -2.90
CA ALA A 555 9.50 -13.65 -2.30
C ALA A 555 9.92 -12.58 -3.33
N ALA A 556 10.30 -13.00 -4.54
CA ALA A 556 10.71 -12.10 -5.62
C ALA A 556 9.55 -11.68 -6.54
N ARG A 557 8.34 -12.24 -6.36
CA ARG A 557 7.18 -11.98 -7.20
C ARG A 557 6.28 -10.90 -6.61
N THR A 558 5.51 -10.28 -7.50
CA THR A 558 4.38 -9.44 -7.09
C THR A 558 3.32 -10.28 -6.36
N GLY A 559 2.50 -9.63 -5.55
CA GLY A 559 1.40 -10.30 -4.86
C GLY A 559 0.40 -10.93 -5.84
N ARG A 560 0.09 -10.23 -6.93
CA ARG A 560 -0.85 -10.72 -7.97
C ARG A 560 -0.33 -11.94 -8.71
N GLU A 561 0.96 -11.96 -9.05
CA GLU A 561 1.58 -13.12 -9.70
C GLU A 561 1.54 -14.35 -8.80
N GLU A 562 1.85 -14.18 -7.50
CA GLU A 562 1.84 -15.29 -6.55
C GLU A 562 0.42 -15.76 -6.21
N GLU A 563 -0.58 -14.85 -6.18
CA GLU A 563 -1.99 -15.21 -5.99
C GLU A 563 -2.52 -16.06 -7.15
N VAL A 564 -2.23 -15.65 -8.39
CA VAL A 564 -2.69 -16.36 -9.61
C VAL A 564 -1.96 -17.68 -9.82
N ALA A 565 -0.67 -17.71 -9.56
CA ALA A 565 0.18 -18.89 -9.80
C ALA A 565 1.17 -19.10 -8.64
N PRO A 566 0.71 -19.73 -7.53
CA PRO A 566 1.54 -19.98 -6.36
C PRO A 566 2.84 -20.74 -6.69
N SER A 567 3.96 -20.22 -6.21
CA SER A 567 5.28 -20.81 -6.43
C SER A 567 5.47 -22.17 -5.76
N CYS A 568 4.81 -22.37 -4.60
CA CYS A 568 4.76 -23.67 -3.91
C CYS A 568 3.62 -24.53 -4.42
N SER A 569 3.91 -25.83 -4.65
CA SER A 569 2.87 -26.80 -5.07
C SER A 569 1.75 -26.92 -4.05
N SER A 570 0.52 -27.08 -4.53
CA SER A 570 -0.66 -27.39 -3.69
C SER A 570 -0.49 -28.68 -2.86
N THR A 571 0.39 -29.60 -3.29
CA THR A 571 0.70 -30.83 -2.56
C THR A 571 1.50 -30.58 -1.29
N SER A 572 2.21 -29.45 -1.18
CA SER A 572 2.94 -29.01 0.01
C SER A 572 2.10 -28.10 0.93
N ARG A 573 0.95 -27.61 0.47
CA ARG A 573 0.06 -26.76 1.28
C ARG A 573 -0.57 -27.56 2.41
N VAL A 574 -0.45 -27.04 3.62
CA VAL A 574 -0.97 -27.66 4.85
C VAL A 574 -2.02 -26.80 5.56
N GLY A 575 -2.16 -25.54 5.14
CA GLY A 575 -3.11 -24.63 5.78
C GLY A 575 -3.26 -23.30 5.07
N THR A 576 -4.04 -22.43 5.72
CA THR A 576 -4.32 -21.06 5.33
C THR A 576 -3.89 -20.10 6.42
N VAL A 577 -3.57 -18.88 6.04
CA VAL A 577 -3.25 -17.78 6.94
C VAL A 577 -4.10 -16.58 6.58
N ALA A 578 -4.62 -15.88 7.58
CA ALA A 578 -5.22 -14.56 7.42
C ALA A 578 -4.48 -13.57 8.34
N VAL A 579 -4.05 -12.46 7.77
CA VAL A 579 -3.33 -11.39 8.47
C VAL A 579 -4.18 -10.15 8.43
N GLY A 580 -4.55 -9.60 9.58
CA GLY A 580 -5.26 -8.33 9.71
C GLY A 580 -4.26 -7.22 10.00
N SER A 581 -4.30 -6.16 9.20
CA SER A 581 -3.38 -5.02 9.25
C SER A 581 -4.11 -3.69 9.36
N GLY A 582 -3.48 -2.69 9.97
CA GLY A 582 -3.97 -1.33 10.13
C GLY A 582 -4.76 -1.08 11.40
N SER A 583 -4.75 0.18 11.84
CA SER A 583 -5.45 0.65 13.05
C SER A 583 -6.95 0.84 12.81
N GLY A 584 -7.72 0.82 13.90
CA GLY A 584 -9.16 1.01 13.91
C GLY A 584 -9.96 -0.29 14.04
N SER A 585 -11.28 -0.16 14.03
CA SER A 585 -12.21 -1.28 14.28
C SER A 585 -12.28 -2.30 13.14
N THR A 586 -11.82 -1.95 11.94
CA THR A 586 -11.93 -2.77 10.70
C THR A 586 -10.57 -2.94 10.04
N PRO A 587 -9.65 -3.75 10.59
CA PRO A 587 -8.38 -4.04 9.95
C PRO A 587 -8.58 -4.59 8.52
N TYR A 588 -7.64 -4.34 7.64
CA TYR A 588 -7.63 -4.96 6.32
C TYR A 588 -7.07 -6.38 6.41
N TYR A 589 -7.77 -7.36 5.84
CA TYR A 589 -7.37 -8.75 5.89
C TYR A 589 -6.78 -9.23 4.56
N VAL A 590 -5.53 -9.70 4.61
CA VAL A 590 -4.90 -10.40 3.50
C VAL A 590 -4.83 -11.89 3.79
N SER A 591 -5.08 -12.71 2.75
CA SER A 591 -5.06 -14.15 2.85
C SER A 591 -3.77 -14.72 2.28
N GLY A 592 -3.24 -15.75 2.92
CA GLY A 592 -2.05 -16.46 2.47
C GLY A 592 -2.19 -17.97 2.68
N SER A 593 -1.12 -18.69 2.36
CA SER A 593 -1.02 -20.14 2.50
C SER A 593 0.13 -20.57 3.38
N ALA A 594 -0.06 -21.62 4.15
CA ALA A 594 0.98 -22.29 4.91
C ALA A 594 1.41 -23.57 4.20
N TYR A 595 2.69 -23.72 3.94
CA TYR A 595 3.29 -24.86 3.25
C TYR A 595 4.24 -25.60 4.18
N LEU A 596 4.28 -26.95 4.09
CA LEU A 596 5.38 -27.70 4.64
C LEU A 596 6.63 -27.44 3.81
N ALA A 597 7.74 -27.11 4.45
CA ALA A 597 8.96 -26.74 3.76
C ALA A 597 10.19 -27.53 4.27
N SER A 598 11.32 -27.37 3.59
CA SER A 598 12.59 -28.03 3.85
C SER A 598 13.09 -27.80 5.30
N PRO A 599 14.02 -28.62 5.82
CA PRO A 599 14.70 -28.36 7.11
C PRO A 599 15.23 -26.92 7.20
N TYR A 600 15.11 -26.31 8.38
CA TYR A 600 15.44 -24.91 8.55
C TYR A 600 15.97 -24.60 9.94
N LYS A 601 17.02 -23.78 10.08
CA LYS A 601 17.66 -23.41 11.35
C LYS A 601 17.94 -24.61 12.28
N GLY A 602 18.40 -25.73 11.70
CA GLY A 602 18.69 -26.94 12.47
C GLY A 602 17.45 -27.77 12.86
N ALA A 603 16.26 -27.33 12.55
CA ALA A 603 15.04 -28.11 12.74
C ALA A 603 14.83 -29.09 11.58
N PRO A 604 14.28 -30.28 11.84
CA PRO A 604 14.06 -31.32 10.81
C PRO A 604 13.01 -30.91 9.78
N LEU A 605 12.16 -29.95 10.07
CA LEU A 605 11.07 -29.48 9.22
C LEU A 605 10.84 -27.99 9.44
N SER A 606 10.16 -27.33 8.52
CA SER A 606 9.66 -25.97 8.71
C SER A 606 8.28 -25.79 8.09
N LEU A 607 7.56 -24.76 8.53
CA LEU A 607 6.44 -24.19 7.80
C LEU A 607 6.92 -22.93 7.08
N ALA A 608 6.46 -22.73 5.86
CA ALA A 608 6.59 -21.47 5.14
C ALA A 608 5.21 -20.84 5.01
N ILE A 609 5.08 -19.61 5.48
CA ILE A 609 3.89 -18.78 5.36
C ILE A 609 4.14 -17.85 4.20
N VAL A 610 3.33 -17.95 3.15
CA VAL A 610 3.41 -17.13 1.94
C VAL A 610 2.14 -16.31 1.84
N VAL A 611 2.29 -14.98 1.88
CA VAL A 611 1.17 -14.03 1.87
C VAL A 611 1.38 -13.04 0.73
N PRO A 612 0.57 -13.11 -0.33
CA PRO A 612 0.47 -12.03 -1.32
C PRO A 612 -0.02 -10.76 -0.62
N ALA A 613 0.82 -9.71 -0.56
CA ALA A 613 0.51 -8.47 0.15
C ALA A 613 -0.30 -7.52 -0.75
N LEU A 614 -1.55 -7.88 -1.02
CA LEU A 614 -2.50 -7.12 -1.84
C LEU A 614 -3.44 -6.35 -0.93
N ALA A 615 -3.51 -5.02 -1.09
CA ALA A 615 -4.33 -4.15 -0.25
C ALA A 615 -5.02 -3.06 -1.11
N GLY A 616 -6.31 -3.23 -1.43
CA GLY A 616 -7.03 -2.34 -2.34
C GLY A 616 -6.35 -2.29 -3.71
N PRO A 617 -5.95 -1.10 -4.21
CA PRO A 617 -5.23 -0.97 -5.48
C PRO A 617 -3.75 -1.36 -5.38
N PHE A 618 -3.19 -1.50 -4.17
CA PHE A 618 -1.77 -1.70 -3.93
C PHE A 618 -1.35 -3.15 -4.02
N ASP A 619 -0.24 -3.40 -4.69
CA ASP A 619 0.51 -4.65 -4.69
C ASP A 619 1.89 -4.39 -4.05
N LEU A 620 2.04 -4.81 -2.79
CA LEU A 620 3.26 -4.60 -2.03
C LEU A 620 4.25 -5.78 -2.16
N GLY A 621 3.99 -6.73 -3.07
CA GLY A 621 4.79 -7.92 -3.29
C GLY A 621 4.32 -9.13 -2.48
N THR A 622 5.19 -10.11 -2.32
CA THR A 622 4.88 -11.35 -1.60
C THR A 622 5.75 -11.48 -0.34
N ILE A 623 5.09 -11.65 0.80
CA ILE A 623 5.77 -11.87 2.09
C ILE A 623 5.95 -13.38 2.30
N VAL A 624 7.18 -13.80 2.61
CA VAL A 624 7.53 -15.17 2.97
C VAL A 624 8.15 -15.19 4.35
N VAL A 625 7.46 -15.80 5.31
CA VAL A 625 7.95 -15.97 6.70
C VAL A 625 8.10 -17.46 6.99
N ARG A 626 9.22 -17.89 7.55
CA ARG A 626 9.47 -19.29 7.91
C ARG A 626 9.33 -19.52 9.41
N ALA A 627 8.87 -20.73 9.74
CA ALA A 627 8.81 -21.21 11.12
C ALA A 627 9.55 -22.54 11.22
N ALA A 628 10.62 -22.58 12.00
CA ALA A 628 11.36 -23.80 12.29
C ALA A 628 10.53 -24.71 13.20
N LEU A 629 10.45 -26.00 12.88
CA LEU A 629 9.70 -27.01 13.64
C LEU A 629 10.68 -27.97 14.30
N HIS A 630 11.01 -27.74 15.55
CA HIS A 630 11.84 -28.64 16.35
C HIS A 630 11.00 -29.74 16.95
N VAL A 631 11.53 -30.95 17.02
CA VAL A 631 10.89 -32.12 17.61
C VAL A 631 11.72 -32.59 18.79
N ASP A 632 11.16 -32.60 20.00
CA ASP A 632 11.83 -33.16 21.18
C ASP A 632 12.00 -34.68 21.02
N PRO A 633 13.23 -35.19 21.05
CA PRO A 633 13.47 -36.58 20.75
C PRO A 633 12.89 -37.57 21.78
N ARG A 634 12.51 -37.13 22.99
CA ARG A 634 11.97 -37.97 24.06
C ARG A 634 10.46 -37.99 24.10
N THR A 635 9.85 -36.86 23.78
CA THR A 635 8.38 -36.67 23.92
C THR A 635 7.68 -36.57 22.58
N ALA A 636 8.44 -36.38 21.48
CA ALA A 636 7.96 -36.02 20.15
C ALA A 636 7.11 -34.73 20.17
N GLN A 637 7.27 -33.90 21.20
CA GLN A 637 6.63 -32.59 21.27
C GLN A 637 7.25 -31.65 20.25
N ILE A 638 6.38 -30.91 19.57
CA ILE A 638 6.81 -29.92 18.58
C ILE A 638 7.02 -28.59 19.30
N SER A 639 8.07 -27.86 18.97
CA SER A 639 8.22 -26.45 19.25
C SER A 639 8.45 -25.71 17.96
N VAL A 640 7.82 -24.55 17.85
CA VAL A 640 7.79 -23.70 16.65
C VAL A 640 8.54 -22.43 16.96
N GLU A 641 9.45 -22.03 16.08
CA GLU A 641 10.16 -20.75 16.13
C GLU A 641 9.92 -20.02 14.81
N LEU A 642 9.13 -18.92 14.89
CA LEU A 642 8.79 -18.09 13.73
C LEU A 642 9.87 -17.03 13.51
N ASP A 643 10.26 -16.83 12.26
CA ASP A 643 11.11 -15.72 11.85
C ASP A 643 10.44 -14.37 12.12
N PRO A 644 11.21 -13.27 12.21
CA PRO A 644 10.65 -11.94 12.37
C PRO A 644 9.63 -11.59 11.30
N ILE A 645 8.49 -11.09 11.74
CA ILE A 645 7.43 -10.57 10.88
C ILE A 645 7.87 -9.18 10.41
N PRO A 646 7.84 -8.89 9.09
CA PRO A 646 8.16 -7.55 8.61
C PRO A 646 7.17 -6.52 9.17
N SER A 647 7.66 -5.40 9.65
CA SER A 647 6.85 -4.30 10.20
C SER A 647 6.52 -3.22 9.18
N ILE A 648 7.34 -3.11 8.13
CA ILE A 648 7.23 -2.12 7.05
C ILE A 648 7.44 -2.81 5.71
N LEU A 649 6.72 -2.38 4.68
CA LEU A 649 6.84 -2.89 3.32
C LEU A 649 6.68 -1.73 2.34
N GLN A 650 7.71 -1.47 1.51
CA GLN A 650 7.74 -0.34 0.57
C GLN A 650 7.41 1.02 1.21
N GLY A 651 7.85 1.26 2.46
CA GLY A 651 7.56 2.46 3.22
C GLY A 651 6.18 2.47 3.91
N ILE A 652 5.34 1.46 3.72
CA ILE A 652 4.04 1.35 4.38
C ILE A 652 4.18 0.49 5.63
N PRO A 653 3.96 1.02 6.85
CA PRO A 653 3.91 0.23 8.06
C PRO A 653 2.74 -0.75 8.02
N LEU A 654 3.03 -2.04 8.21
CA LEU A 654 2.00 -3.08 8.08
C LEU A 654 1.02 -3.09 9.25
N ASP A 655 1.45 -2.62 10.41
CA ASP A 655 0.62 -2.52 11.61
C ASP A 655 -0.22 -3.79 11.85
N VAL A 656 0.47 -4.95 11.95
CA VAL A 656 -0.18 -6.25 12.05
C VAL A 656 -0.96 -6.36 13.37
N ARG A 657 -2.29 -6.51 13.26
CA ARG A 657 -3.25 -6.57 14.38
C ARG A 657 -3.65 -8.00 14.73
N SER A 658 -3.71 -8.85 13.72
CA SER A 658 -4.12 -10.24 13.94
C SER A 658 -3.39 -11.19 13.00
N LEU A 659 -3.11 -12.38 13.51
CA LEU A 659 -2.55 -13.51 12.78
C LEU A 659 -3.42 -14.73 13.04
N GLN A 660 -4.09 -15.25 12.03
CA GLN A 660 -4.83 -16.48 12.09
C GLN A 660 -4.17 -17.53 11.20
N LEU A 661 -3.67 -18.60 11.81
CA LEU A 661 -3.19 -19.78 11.10
C LEU A 661 -4.21 -20.90 11.28
N ARG A 662 -4.64 -21.51 10.18
CA ARG A 662 -5.50 -22.68 10.18
C ARG A 662 -4.82 -23.81 9.42
N LEU A 663 -4.38 -24.86 10.14
CA LEU A 663 -3.87 -26.07 9.54
C LEU A 663 -5.04 -26.98 9.17
N ASP A 664 -5.60 -26.79 7.98
CA ASP A 664 -6.89 -27.36 7.56
C ASP A 664 -6.76 -28.43 6.46
N ARG A 665 -5.54 -28.81 6.05
CA ARG A 665 -5.36 -29.93 5.12
C ARG A 665 -6.04 -31.17 5.68
N PRO A 666 -6.94 -31.85 4.91
CA PRO A 666 -7.66 -33.03 5.39
C PRO A 666 -6.74 -34.10 5.98
N GLY A 667 -6.95 -34.42 7.26
CA GLY A 667 -6.22 -35.45 7.98
C GLY A 667 -4.74 -35.13 8.29
N PHE A 668 -4.31 -33.86 8.19
CA PHE A 668 -2.94 -33.45 8.45
C PHE A 668 -2.64 -33.45 9.95
N THR A 669 -3.42 -32.77 10.78
CA THR A 669 -3.24 -32.79 12.24
C THR A 669 -4.02 -33.89 12.91
N LEU A 670 -3.44 -34.45 13.94
CA LEU A 670 -3.97 -35.55 14.75
C LEU A 670 -3.89 -35.19 16.22
N ASN A 671 -5.02 -35.24 16.90
CA ASN A 671 -5.13 -34.96 18.32
C ASN A 671 -4.46 -36.04 19.19
N PRO A 672 -3.93 -35.68 20.37
CA PRO A 672 -3.50 -36.63 21.39
C PRO A 672 -4.58 -37.66 21.73
N THR A 673 -4.16 -38.80 22.24
CA THR A 673 -5.09 -39.83 22.76
C THR A 673 -5.30 -39.72 24.27
N SER A 674 -4.69 -38.71 24.93
CA SER A 674 -4.89 -38.31 26.33
C SER A 674 -5.96 -37.23 26.46
N CYS A 675 -6.76 -37.25 27.53
CA CYS A 675 -7.69 -36.17 27.90
C CYS A 675 -7.24 -35.45 29.18
N GLU A 676 -6.00 -35.56 29.55
CA GLU A 676 -5.47 -34.72 30.60
C GLU A 676 -5.45 -33.24 30.18
N PRO A 677 -5.72 -32.31 31.10
CA PRO A 677 -5.62 -30.89 30.80
C PRO A 677 -4.22 -30.51 30.34
N MET A 678 -4.13 -29.90 29.18
CA MET A 678 -2.90 -29.43 28.55
C MET A 678 -3.03 -27.96 28.22
N ALA A 679 -2.00 -27.35 27.67
CA ALA A 679 -2.02 -26.00 27.13
C ALA A 679 -1.16 -25.93 25.87
N VAL A 680 -1.54 -25.06 24.95
CA VAL A 680 -0.62 -24.49 23.96
C VAL A 680 0.09 -23.34 24.66
N GLY A 681 1.39 -23.43 24.81
CA GLY A 681 2.22 -22.40 25.41
C GLY A 681 3.10 -21.71 24.38
N GLY A 682 3.67 -20.57 24.73
CA GLY A 682 4.61 -19.86 23.86
C GLY A 682 5.02 -18.52 24.41
N GLN A 683 5.72 -17.76 23.59
CA GLN A 683 6.17 -16.42 23.89
C GLN A 683 6.11 -15.58 22.63
N LEU A 684 5.55 -14.39 22.74
CA LEU A 684 5.60 -13.37 21.71
C LEU A 684 6.68 -12.36 22.07
N LEU A 685 7.51 -12.00 21.10
CA LEU A 685 8.39 -10.84 21.18
C LEU A 685 7.78 -9.67 20.40
N SER A 686 7.76 -8.50 21.00
CA SER A 686 7.43 -7.26 20.32
C SER A 686 8.60 -6.74 19.48
N THR A 687 8.37 -5.75 18.65
CA THR A 687 9.42 -5.04 17.90
C THR A 687 10.44 -4.33 18.81
N LEU A 688 10.05 -4.09 20.07
CA LEU A 688 10.94 -3.55 21.12
C LEU A 688 11.71 -4.63 21.90
N GLY A 689 11.55 -5.91 21.54
CA GLY A 689 12.18 -7.03 22.23
C GLY A 689 11.53 -7.39 23.57
N GLN A 690 10.38 -6.81 23.91
CA GLN A 690 9.63 -7.21 25.12
C GLN A 690 8.90 -8.52 24.88
N ALA A 691 9.00 -9.42 25.86
CA ALA A 691 8.41 -10.75 25.80
C ALA A 691 7.06 -10.78 26.52
N ALA A 692 6.03 -11.33 25.84
CA ALA A 692 4.72 -11.63 26.41
C ALA A 692 4.49 -13.14 26.43
N PRO A 693 4.14 -13.76 27.58
CA PRO A 693 3.82 -15.17 27.64
C PRO A 693 2.47 -15.45 26.98
N LEU A 694 2.43 -16.51 26.17
CA LEU A 694 1.21 -16.98 25.50
C LEU A 694 0.76 -18.28 26.15
N ARG A 695 -0.54 -18.41 26.42
CA ARG A 695 -1.12 -19.62 26.96
C ARG A 695 -2.59 -19.75 26.59
N SER A 696 -2.93 -20.81 25.85
CA SER A 696 -4.31 -21.22 25.58
C SER A 696 -4.57 -22.60 26.16
N ARG A 697 -5.73 -22.79 26.79
CA ARG A 697 -6.12 -24.10 27.37
C ARG A 697 -6.43 -25.08 26.23
N PHE A 698 -5.83 -26.27 26.32
CA PHE A 698 -6.08 -27.36 25.38
C PHE A 698 -6.57 -28.59 26.17
N GLN A 699 -7.77 -29.02 25.88
CA GLN A 699 -8.35 -30.21 26.51
C GLN A 699 -9.23 -30.95 25.51
N LEU A 700 -9.06 -32.25 25.47
CA LEU A 700 -9.83 -33.16 24.61
C LEU A 700 -10.87 -33.92 25.42
N GLY A 701 -11.90 -34.38 24.75
CA GLY A 701 -12.93 -35.27 25.30
C GLY A 701 -12.89 -36.67 24.66
N GLU A 702 -13.77 -37.51 25.10
CA GLU A 702 -14.07 -38.82 24.52
C GLU A 702 -12.95 -39.89 24.60
N CYS A 703 -11.92 -39.71 25.38
CA CYS A 703 -10.81 -40.66 25.53
C CYS A 703 -11.29 -42.08 25.98
N GLY A 704 -12.38 -42.14 26.72
CA GLY A 704 -12.99 -43.41 27.12
C GLY A 704 -13.47 -44.29 25.93
N ARG A 705 -13.78 -43.67 24.80
CA ARG A 705 -14.20 -44.41 23.58
C ARG A 705 -13.05 -45.12 22.88
N LEU A 706 -11.81 -44.60 23.01
CA LEU A 706 -10.65 -45.25 22.41
C LEU A 706 -10.38 -46.60 23.06
N GLY A 707 -10.27 -47.65 22.26
CA GLY A 707 -9.88 -49.00 22.69
C GLY A 707 -8.40 -49.07 23.13
N PHE A 708 -7.97 -50.23 23.68
CA PHE A 708 -6.54 -50.49 23.92
C PHE A 708 -6.29 -52.01 23.91
N GLU A 709 -5.98 -52.55 22.75
CA GLU A 709 -5.75 -53.98 22.57
C GLU A 709 -4.46 -54.26 21.77
N PRO A 710 -3.30 -53.78 22.27
CA PRO A 710 -2.04 -54.02 21.58
C PRO A 710 -1.62 -55.47 21.62
N LYS A 711 -1.03 -55.99 20.51
CA LYS A 711 -0.48 -57.35 20.43
C LYS A 711 1.02 -57.29 20.47
N LEU A 712 1.62 -58.09 21.35
CA LEU A 712 3.06 -58.30 21.41
C LEU A 712 3.40 -59.73 21.04
N ARG A 713 4.33 -59.91 20.11
CA ARG A 713 4.91 -61.20 19.77
C ARG A 713 6.39 -61.21 20.13
N LEU A 714 6.83 -62.28 20.77
CA LEU A 714 8.22 -62.51 21.15
C LEU A 714 8.71 -63.79 20.46
N SER A 715 9.86 -63.71 19.78
CA SER A 715 10.49 -64.86 19.10
C SER A 715 11.96 -64.89 19.43
N LEU A 716 12.45 -66.12 19.63
CA LEU A 716 13.86 -66.37 19.89
C LEU A 716 14.44 -67.19 18.71
N GLN A 717 15.63 -66.74 18.24
CA GLN A 717 16.36 -67.43 17.18
C GLN A 717 17.76 -67.83 17.65
N GLY A 718 18.22 -69.02 17.18
CA GLY A 718 19.48 -69.58 17.56
C GLY A 718 19.36 -70.84 18.42
N ARG A 719 20.43 -71.21 19.15
CA ARG A 719 20.46 -72.39 20.04
C ARG A 719 19.50 -72.23 21.22
N THR A 720 18.76 -73.29 21.55
CA THR A 720 17.70 -73.34 22.56
C THR A 720 18.09 -74.03 23.85
N GLY A 721 19.24 -74.65 23.86
CA GLY A 721 19.76 -75.34 25.06
C GLY A 721 20.16 -74.44 26.22
N ARG A 722 20.46 -75.01 27.37
CA ARG A 722 21.03 -74.36 28.52
C ARG A 722 22.36 -73.70 28.17
N ASN A 723 22.62 -72.50 28.70
CA ASN A 723 23.78 -71.61 28.44
C ASN A 723 23.87 -71.15 26.96
N ALA A 724 22.81 -71.28 26.18
CA ALA A 724 22.74 -70.69 24.86
C ALA A 724 22.27 -69.24 24.93
N HIS A 725 22.77 -68.39 24.01
CA HIS A 725 22.48 -66.99 23.88
C HIS A 725 21.59 -66.71 22.61
N PRO A 726 20.27 -66.86 22.70
CA PRO A 726 19.39 -66.66 21.57
C PRO A 726 19.23 -65.15 21.25
N ALA A 727 19.06 -64.86 19.97
CA ALA A 727 18.62 -63.55 19.55
C ALA A 727 17.12 -63.38 19.88
N LEU A 728 16.72 -62.22 20.41
CA LEU A 728 15.31 -61.91 20.71
C LEU A 728 14.75 -60.92 19.70
N THR A 729 13.62 -61.23 19.11
CA THR A 729 12.84 -60.30 18.31
C THR A 729 11.49 -60.04 18.99
N ALA A 730 11.22 -58.78 19.33
CA ALA A 730 9.95 -58.32 19.85
C ALA A 730 9.19 -57.52 18.81
N VAL A 731 7.94 -57.85 18.55
CA VAL A 731 7.09 -57.15 17.59
C VAL A 731 5.81 -56.67 18.30
N LEU A 732 5.72 -55.36 18.50
CA LEU A 732 4.53 -54.70 19.02
C LEU A 732 3.66 -54.22 17.85
N THR A 733 2.38 -54.55 17.87
CA THR A 733 1.39 -54.18 16.85
C THR A 733 0.15 -53.65 17.57
N PRO A 734 0.00 -52.33 17.76
CA PRO A 734 -1.24 -51.72 18.23
C PRO A 734 -2.37 -51.91 17.23
N ARG A 735 -3.60 -51.84 17.67
CA ARG A 735 -4.77 -51.87 16.79
C ARG A 735 -5.03 -50.45 16.29
N PRO A 736 -5.28 -50.24 14.99
CA PRO A 736 -5.65 -48.93 14.47
C PRO A 736 -6.88 -48.37 15.19
N GLY A 737 -6.88 -47.08 15.55
CA GLY A 737 -7.96 -46.40 16.27
C GLY A 737 -7.96 -46.61 17.78
N ASP A 738 -7.02 -47.40 18.35
CA ASP A 738 -6.81 -47.49 19.78
C ASP A 738 -6.01 -46.29 20.30
N ALA A 739 -6.10 -46.06 21.61
CA ALA A 739 -5.23 -45.10 22.30
C ALA A 739 -3.75 -45.52 22.14
N ASN A 740 -2.87 -44.50 22.01
CA ASN A 740 -1.43 -44.74 21.87
C ASN A 740 -0.83 -45.38 23.14
N VAL A 741 0.27 -46.08 22.99
CA VAL A 741 0.97 -46.70 24.12
C VAL A 741 1.68 -45.61 24.93
N ALA A 742 1.41 -45.53 26.23
CA ALA A 742 2.09 -44.63 27.17
C ALA A 742 3.29 -45.31 27.87
N GLY A 743 3.27 -46.62 27.95
CA GLY A 743 4.37 -47.40 28.53
C GLY A 743 4.16 -48.89 28.42
N ILE A 744 5.26 -49.61 28.41
CA ILE A 744 5.29 -51.06 28.30
C ILE A 744 6.32 -51.65 29.26
N SER A 745 5.93 -52.69 29.99
CA SER A 745 6.81 -53.49 30.84
C SER A 745 6.75 -54.94 30.45
N VAL A 746 7.87 -55.52 30.08
CA VAL A 746 8.02 -56.92 29.66
C VAL A 746 8.92 -57.62 30.68
N SER A 747 8.36 -58.63 31.35
CA SER A 747 9.11 -59.51 32.21
C SER A 747 9.33 -60.82 31.50
N LEU A 748 10.57 -61.11 31.20
CA LEU A 748 10.95 -62.43 30.66
C LEU A 748 10.87 -63.56 31.74
N PRO A 749 10.65 -64.76 31.32
CA PRO A 749 10.55 -65.85 32.28
C PRO A 749 11.86 -66.10 33.04
N PRO A 750 11.84 -66.72 34.27
CA PRO A 750 13.05 -66.96 35.05
C PRO A 750 14.03 -67.91 34.37
N SER A 751 13.60 -68.60 33.31
CA SER A 751 14.50 -69.45 32.46
C SER A 751 15.41 -68.59 31.55
N MET A 752 15.31 -67.25 31.53
CA MET A 752 16.12 -66.33 30.75
C MET A 752 16.74 -65.28 31.65
N LEU A 753 18.07 -65.18 31.65
CA LEU A 753 18.89 -64.30 32.49
C LEU A 753 19.68 -63.34 31.62
N LEU A 754 20.23 -62.29 32.21
CA LEU A 754 21.16 -61.38 31.55
C LEU A 754 22.56 -61.96 31.56
N ALA A 755 23.15 -62.12 30.40
CA ALA A 755 24.53 -62.57 30.22
C ALA A 755 25.46 -61.35 30.49
N GLN A 756 25.85 -61.15 31.73
CA GLN A 756 26.66 -59.97 32.14
C GLN A 756 28.07 -60.07 31.51
N GLU A 757 28.61 -61.22 31.27
CA GLU A 757 29.89 -61.50 30.63
C GLU A 757 29.91 -61.09 29.15
N HIS A 758 28.75 -60.89 28.54
CA HIS A 758 28.61 -60.41 27.15
C HIS A 758 28.46 -58.87 27.09
N ILE A 759 28.45 -58.17 28.21
CA ILE A 759 28.43 -56.73 28.21
C ILE A 759 29.83 -56.20 27.94
N ARG A 760 30.11 -55.81 26.63
CA ARG A 760 31.42 -55.37 26.17
C ARG A 760 31.59 -53.89 26.35
N GLY A 761 30.54 -53.11 26.00
CA GLY A 761 30.55 -51.66 26.07
C GLY A 761 29.22 -51.13 26.57
N VAL A 762 29.27 -49.98 27.26
CA VAL A 762 28.12 -49.22 27.77
C VAL A 762 28.34 -47.80 27.35
N CYS A 763 27.38 -47.23 26.59
CA CYS A 763 27.42 -45.82 26.24
C CYS A 763 27.13 -44.93 27.42
N THR A 764 28.00 -43.98 27.74
CA THR A 764 27.73 -43.04 28.83
C THR A 764 26.58 -42.10 28.43
N ARG A 765 25.84 -41.55 29.41
CA ARG A 765 24.75 -40.58 29.17
C ARG A 765 25.23 -39.40 28.34
N THR A 766 26.44 -38.89 28.63
CA THR A 766 27.03 -37.77 27.90
C THR A 766 27.27 -38.13 26.43
N ARG A 767 27.89 -39.27 26.18
CA ARG A 767 28.15 -39.75 24.76
C ARG A 767 26.85 -40.05 24.02
N PHE A 768 25.84 -40.60 24.75
CA PHE A 768 24.53 -40.86 24.16
C PHE A 768 23.86 -39.54 23.75
N ALA A 769 23.88 -38.53 24.61
CA ALA A 769 23.35 -37.22 24.26
C ALA A 769 24.09 -36.57 23.09
N ALA A 770 25.41 -36.76 23.01
CA ALA A 770 26.24 -36.27 21.90
C ALA A 770 26.18 -37.16 20.62
N ARG A 771 25.34 -38.22 20.63
CA ARG A 771 25.26 -39.20 19.49
C ARG A 771 26.59 -39.86 19.15
N ALA A 772 27.50 -39.96 20.11
CA ALA A 772 28.87 -40.49 19.97
C ALA A 772 29.07 -41.78 20.76
N CYS A 773 28.07 -42.67 20.72
CA CYS A 773 28.17 -44.01 21.35
C CYS A 773 29.19 -44.89 20.63
N PRO A 774 30.03 -45.63 21.37
CA PRO A 774 30.97 -46.57 20.78
C PRO A 774 30.20 -47.77 20.14
N PRO A 775 30.70 -48.36 19.05
CA PRO A 775 30.07 -49.47 18.33
C PRO A 775 29.83 -50.71 19.19
N ASP A 776 30.70 -50.96 20.17
CA ASP A 776 30.63 -52.07 21.12
C ASP A 776 29.49 -51.95 22.13
N SER A 777 28.85 -50.74 22.23
CA SER A 777 27.64 -50.51 23.02
C SER A 777 26.35 -50.85 22.30
N VAL A 778 26.40 -51.26 21.00
CA VAL A 778 25.23 -51.57 20.16
C VAL A 778 24.89 -53.08 20.32
N TYR A 779 23.74 -53.39 20.88
CA TYR A 779 23.28 -54.76 21.11
C TYR A 779 22.05 -55.18 20.27
N GLY A 780 21.59 -54.31 19.39
CA GLY A 780 20.44 -54.60 18.55
C GLY A 780 20.10 -53.50 17.59
N SER A 781 18.96 -53.67 16.93
CA SER A 781 18.35 -52.66 16.05
C SER A 781 16.85 -52.53 16.32
N ALA A 782 16.29 -51.40 15.99
CA ALA A 782 14.86 -51.16 16.07
C ALA A 782 14.32 -50.53 14.82
N GLU A 783 13.07 -50.83 14.48
CA GLU A 783 12.31 -50.25 13.36
C GLU A 783 10.90 -49.94 13.85
N ALA A 784 10.48 -48.68 13.69
CA ALA A 784 9.14 -48.25 14.00
C ALA A 784 8.43 -47.74 12.74
N ARG A 785 7.25 -48.31 12.47
CA ARG A 785 6.35 -47.84 11.42
C ARG A 785 5.20 -47.05 12.04
N THR A 786 4.98 -45.85 11.51
CA THR A 786 3.88 -44.96 11.91
C THR A 786 3.07 -44.54 10.70
N PRO A 787 1.76 -44.34 10.83
CA PRO A 787 0.96 -43.76 9.74
C PRO A 787 1.24 -42.27 9.47
N LEU A 788 2.11 -41.66 10.26
CA LEU A 788 2.50 -40.24 10.11
C LEU A 788 3.57 -40.02 9.06
N LEU A 789 4.38 -41.05 8.74
CA LEU A 789 5.53 -40.97 7.84
C LEU A 789 5.44 -42.01 6.71
N ASP A 790 5.95 -41.70 5.54
CA ASP A 790 6.01 -42.63 4.40
C ASP A 790 7.02 -43.77 4.62
N GLN A 791 8.11 -43.46 5.31
CA GLN A 791 9.19 -44.41 5.59
C GLN A 791 9.26 -44.73 7.11
N PRO A 792 9.72 -45.93 7.47
CA PRO A 792 9.90 -46.27 8.86
C PRO A 792 11.06 -45.50 9.49
N LEU A 793 10.94 -45.25 10.79
CA LEU A 793 12.09 -44.85 11.60
C LEU A 793 12.91 -46.08 11.94
N SER A 794 14.22 -46.03 11.82
CA SER A 794 15.13 -47.14 12.12
C SER A 794 16.35 -46.68 12.90
N GLY A 795 16.95 -47.58 13.64
CA GLY A 795 18.19 -47.27 14.35
C GLY A 795 18.65 -48.32 15.32
N ASP A 796 19.66 -47.95 16.08
CA ASP A 796 20.39 -48.88 16.95
C ASP A 796 19.82 -48.94 18.37
N VAL A 797 20.06 -50.10 18.99
CA VAL A 797 19.71 -50.36 20.39
C VAL A 797 21.02 -50.44 21.17
N TYR A 798 21.17 -49.51 22.11
CA TYR A 798 22.37 -49.35 22.92
C TYR A 798 22.12 -49.84 24.35
N LEU A 799 23.18 -50.32 25.04
CA LEU A 799 23.22 -50.26 26.48
C LEU A 799 23.79 -48.92 26.93
N ARG A 800 23.07 -48.18 27.74
CA ARG A 800 23.43 -46.86 28.23
C ARG A 800 23.58 -46.86 29.76
N SER A 801 24.57 -46.14 30.26
CA SER A 801 24.75 -45.96 31.71
C SER A 801 23.51 -45.33 32.36
N SER A 802 23.12 -45.81 33.53
CA SER A 802 21.93 -45.39 34.26
C SER A 802 22.23 -45.21 35.73
N ASP A 803 21.26 -44.68 36.50
CA ASP A 803 21.31 -44.62 37.96
C ASP A 803 20.93 -45.98 38.65
N ASN A 804 20.64 -46.97 37.82
CA ASN A 804 20.29 -48.33 38.29
C ASN A 804 21.55 -49.19 38.44
N ARG A 805 21.34 -50.33 39.13
CA ARG A 805 22.39 -51.36 39.19
C ARG A 805 22.75 -51.95 37.83
N LEU A 806 21.80 -51.92 36.89
CA LEU A 806 21.98 -52.40 35.51
C LEU A 806 21.88 -51.25 34.55
N PRO A 807 22.63 -51.26 33.40
CA PRO A 807 22.50 -50.27 32.36
C PRO A 807 21.11 -50.28 31.73
N ASP A 808 20.64 -49.15 31.26
CA ASP A 808 19.39 -49.00 30.52
C ASP A 808 19.53 -49.43 29.06
N LEU A 809 18.44 -49.92 28.48
CA LEU A 809 18.31 -50.14 27.04
C LEU A 809 17.87 -48.82 26.41
N ALA A 810 18.69 -48.24 25.57
CA ALA A 810 18.36 -47.00 24.86
C ALA A 810 18.21 -47.26 23.38
N VAL A 811 17.12 -46.83 22.78
CA VAL A 811 16.83 -46.96 21.34
C VAL A 811 16.81 -45.58 20.72
N VAL A 812 17.59 -45.40 19.67
CA VAL A 812 17.58 -44.17 18.86
C VAL A 812 16.94 -44.51 17.52
N LEU A 813 15.81 -43.91 17.22
CA LEU A 813 15.08 -44.10 15.96
C LEU A 813 15.24 -42.86 15.10
N ARG A 814 15.67 -43.03 13.86
CA ARG A 814 15.91 -41.95 12.90
C ARG A 814 15.05 -42.10 11.65
N GLY A 815 14.51 -40.99 11.18
CA GLY A 815 13.87 -40.89 9.88
C GLY A 815 14.88 -40.82 8.74
N PRO A 816 14.40 -40.81 7.49
CA PRO A 816 15.24 -40.58 6.31
C PRO A 816 15.83 -39.16 6.30
N ASP A 817 16.88 -38.93 5.50
CA ASP A 817 17.53 -37.62 5.36
C ASP A 817 16.56 -36.51 4.89
N SER A 818 15.51 -36.87 4.16
CA SER A 818 14.47 -35.92 3.74
C SER A 818 13.54 -35.46 4.90
N GLN A 819 13.52 -36.25 5.99
CA GLN A 819 12.74 -35.98 7.22
C GLN A 819 13.56 -36.45 8.42
N PRO A 820 14.62 -35.73 8.83
CA PRO A 820 15.58 -36.18 9.84
C PRO A 820 15.01 -36.06 11.26
N ILE A 821 13.86 -36.69 11.47
CA ILE A 821 13.21 -36.78 12.79
C ILE A 821 13.94 -37.84 13.59
N GLU A 822 14.26 -37.55 14.85
CA GLU A 822 14.93 -38.42 15.77
C GLU A 822 14.08 -38.66 17.02
N LEU A 823 13.96 -39.93 17.47
CA LEU A 823 13.24 -40.29 18.69
C LEU A 823 14.08 -41.23 19.57
N ASP A 824 14.11 -40.94 20.85
CA ASP A 824 14.81 -41.70 21.89
C ASP A 824 13.83 -42.45 22.77
N LEU A 825 13.97 -43.76 22.86
CA LEU A 825 13.22 -44.56 23.81
C LEU A 825 14.19 -45.12 24.87
N ALA A 826 13.85 -44.94 26.15
CA ALA A 826 14.64 -45.45 27.27
C ALA A 826 13.92 -46.56 28.00
N GLY A 827 14.49 -47.75 27.97
CA GLY A 827 14.00 -48.96 28.66
C GLY A 827 14.83 -49.30 29.85
N ARG A 828 14.27 -49.20 31.05
CA ARG A 828 14.94 -49.56 32.31
C ARG A 828 15.02 -51.07 32.43
N ILE A 829 16.24 -51.62 32.66
CA ILE A 829 16.43 -53.05 32.90
C ILE A 829 16.50 -53.26 34.40
N ASN A 830 15.67 -54.18 34.89
CA ASN A 830 15.65 -54.62 36.29
C ASN A 830 15.66 -56.14 36.37
N SER A 831 16.18 -56.66 37.46
CA SER A 831 16.01 -58.07 37.84
C SER A 831 14.81 -58.19 38.80
N ALA A 832 13.77 -58.95 38.38
CA ALA A 832 12.57 -59.14 39.17
C ALA A 832 12.18 -60.63 39.21
N LYS A 833 11.98 -61.18 40.40
CA LYS A 833 11.56 -62.60 40.63
C LYS A 833 12.40 -63.61 39.87
N GLY A 834 13.70 -63.36 39.78
CA GLY A 834 14.64 -64.28 39.13
C GLY A 834 14.66 -64.22 37.59
N GLY A 835 14.02 -63.21 37.00
CA GLY A 835 14.00 -62.95 35.57
C GLY A 835 14.34 -61.49 35.24
N ILE A 836 14.47 -61.17 33.98
CA ILE A 836 14.73 -59.82 33.45
C ILE A 836 13.39 -59.10 33.20
N GLN A 837 13.29 -57.88 33.72
CA GLN A 837 12.20 -56.98 33.38
C GLN A 837 12.77 -55.76 32.64
N ILE A 838 12.19 -55.44 31.49
CA ILE A 838 12.49 -54.25 30.70
C ILE A 838 11.23 -53.37 30.74
N ALA A 839 11.37 -52.12 31.17
CA ALA A 839 10.26 -51.20 31.29
C ALA A 839 10.57 -49.88 30.54
N PHE A 840 9.80 -49.58 29.53
CA PHE A 840 9.73 -48.25 28.89
C PHE A 840 8.59 -47.52 29.62
N GLY A 841 8.94 -46.60 30.52
CA GLY A 841 7.98 -45.91 31.39
C GLY A 841 7.16 -44.83 30.73
N THR A 842 7.74 -44.15 29.77
CA THR A 842 7.12 -43.09 28.99
C THR A 842 7.48 -43.25 27.51
N THR A 843 6.45 -43.16 26.67
CA THR A 843 6.60 -43.16 25.23
C THR A 843 5.79 -42.00 24.65
N PRO A 844 6.19 -41.40 23.53
CA PRO A 844 5.42 -40.31 22.90
C PRO A 844 3.95 -40.72 22.62
N ASP A 845 3.03 -39.79 22.80
CA ASP A 845 1.62 -39.97 22.39
C ASP A 845 1.50 -39.83 20.84
N ALA A 846 2.12 -40.77 20.14
CA ALA A 846 2.12 -40.79 18.67
C ALA A 846 1.68 -42.19 18.17
N PRO A 847 0.88 -42.29 17.11
CA PRO A 847 0.42 -43.57 16.58
C PRO A 847 1.56 -44.37 15.99
N ILE A 848 1.66 -45.63 16.38
CA ILE A 848 2.60 -46.60 15.84
C ILE A 848 1.78 -47.72 15.23
N SER A 849 2.06 -48.11 14.00
CA SER A 849 1.43 -49.30 13.37
C SER A 849 2.20 -50.58 13.68
N ARG A 850 3.52 -50.47 13.83
CA ARG A 850 4.38 -51.60 14.14
C ARG A 850 5.72 -51.12 14.73
N LEU A 851 6.16 -51.74 15.84
CA LEU A 851 7.51 -51.58 16.39
C LEU A 851 8.19 -52.94 16.40
N VAL A 852 9.35 -53.05 15.85
CA VAL A 852 10.19 -54.26 15.86
C VAL A 852 11.50 -53.93 16.57
N LEU A 853 11.79 -54.63 17.63
CA LEU A 853 13.06 -54.61 18.34
C LEU A 853 13.78 -55.91 18.14
N ARG A 854 15.01 -55.93 17.64
CA ARG A 854 15.86 -57.09 17.39
C ARG A 854 17.09 -56.97 18.23
N MET A 855 17.22 -57.85 19.21
CA MET A 855 18.42 -57.98 20.05
C MET A 855 19.34 -59.04 19.46
N ARG A 856 20.64 -58.80 19.47
CA ARG A 856 21.66 -59.72 18.97
C ARG A 856 21.71 -61.00 19.80
N GLY A 857 22.09 -62.10 19.22
CA GLY A 857 22.34 -63.42 19.82
C GLY A 857 23.80 -63.89 19.62
N GLY A 858 24.14 -65.10 20.11
CA GLY A 858 25.50 -65.61 20.04
C GLY A 858 26.49 -64.86 20.94
N ARG A 859 27.67 -64.55 20.47
CA ARG A 859 28.73 -63.89 21.22
C ARG A 859 28.35 -62.45 21.68
N ASP A 860 27.41 -61.87 21.00
CA ASP A 860 26.93 -60.48 21.30
C ASP A 860 25.54 -60.49 21.94
N GLY A 861 25.06 -61.69 22.35
CA GLY A 861 23.72 -61.84 22.93
C GLY A 861 23.68 -61.53 24.39
N LEU A 862 22.80 -60.58 24.77
CA LEU A 862 22.57 -60.20 26.17
C LEU A 862 21.70 -61.19 26.98
N LEU A 863 21.05 -62.11 26.29
CA LEU A 863 20.21 -63.12 26.93
C LEU A 863 20.91 -64.46 27.01
N VAL A 864 20.81 -65.16 28.14
CA VAL A 864 21.28 -66.52 28.34
C VAL A 864 20.15 -67.40 28.88
N ASN A 865 20.05 -68.60 28.32
CA ASN A 865 19.06 -69.57 28.76
C ASN A 865 19.55 -70.29 30.02
N ALA A 866 18.87 -70.14 31.16
CA ALA A 866 19.15 -70.88 32.36
C ALA A 866 18.69 -72.34 32.28
N ARG A 867 17.75 -72.65 31.39
CA ARG A 867 17.19 -73.99 31.08
C ARG A 867 16.89 -74.14 29.60
N GLY A 868 16.74 -75.37 29.10
CA GLY A 868 16.34 -75.56 27.70
C GLY A 868 14.91 -75.06 27.43
N ILE A 869 14.82 -74.09 26.51
CA ILE A 869 13.58 -73.37 26.24
C ILE A 869 12.50 -74.27 25.61
N CYS A 870 12.88 -75.26 24.85
CA CYS A 870 11.95 -76.21 24.21
C CYS A 870 11.19 -77.06 25.18
N VAL A 871 11.80 -77.38 26.32
CA VAL A 871 11.23 -78.19 27.41
C VAL A 871 10.19 -77.41 28.24
N VAL A 872 10.51 -76.13 28.52
CA VAL A 872 9.73 -75.27 29.45
C VAL A 872 8.59 -74.55 28.77
N ARG A 873 8.64 -74.32 27.45
CA ARG A 873 7.69 -73.47 26.67
C ARG A 873 7.33 -72.17 27.37
N PRO A 874 8.25 -71.25 27.59
CA PRO A 874 8.10 -70.14 28.52
C PRO A 874 7.20 -69.07 27.97
N HIS A 875 6.50 -68.39 28.90
CA HIS A 875 5.70 -67.19 28.61
C HIS A 875 6.32 -65.98 29.27
N ALA A 876 6.26 -64.83 28.58
CA ALA A 876 6.60 -63.54 29.16
C ALA A 876 5.36 -62.92 29.80
N SER A 877 5.52 -62.10 30.83
CA SER A 877 4.44 -61.31 31.37
C SER A 877 4.60 -59.87 30.87
N VAL A 878 3.55 -59.33 30.23
CA VAL A 878 3.59 -58.02 29.60
C VAL A 878 2.48 -57.14 30.17
N ARG A 879 2.83 -56.00 30.67
CA ARG A 879 1.88 -54.96 31.09
C ARG A 879 2.07 -53.75 30.23
N LEU A 880 0.97 -53.30 29.64
CA LEU A 880 0.93 -52.09 28.79
C LEU A 880 -0.03 -51.04 29.39
N ARG A 881 0.30 -49.80 29.25
CA ARG A 881 -0.50 -48.67 29.65
C ARG A 881 -0.71 -47.76 28.42
N ALA A 882 -1.94 -47.31 28.23
CA ALA A 882 -2.30 -46.36 27.18
C ALA A 882 -2.24 -44.93 27.67
N GLN A 883 -2.17 -43.99 26.74
CA GLN A 883 -2.22 -42.55 27.02
C GLN A 883 -3.56 -42.13 27.64
N ASN A 884 -4.67 -42.78 27.31
CA ASN A 884 -5.98 -42.57 27.93
C ASN A 884 -6.15 -43.27 29.31
N GLY A 885 -5.09 -43.81 29.91
CA GLY A 885 -5.08 -44.46 31.21
C GLY A 885 -5.51 -45.95 31.17
N LYS A 886 -6.02 -46.49 30.04
CA LYS A 886 -6.36 -47.90 29.92
C LYS A 886 -5.13 -48.83 30.09
N ARG A 887 -5.33 -50.03 30.58
CA ARG A 887 -4.27 -51.00 30.83
C ARG A 887 -4.59 -52.33 30.13
N ALA A 888 -3.56 -52.98 29.65
CA ALA A 888 -3.68 -54.31 29.08
C ALA A 888 -2.57 -55.23 29.64
N THR A 889 -2.94 -56.41 30.04
CA THR A 889 -1.98 -57.46 30.45
C THR A 889 -2.04 -58.58 29.44
N ARG A 890 -0.88 -59.08 29.02
CA ARG A 890 -0.71 -60.14 28.04
C ARG A 890 0.33 -61.12 28.52
N SER A 891 0.19 -62.39 28.14
CA SER A 891 1.13 -63.48 28.44
C SER A 891 1.57 -64.21 27.14
N PRO A 892 2.34 -63.51 26.28
CA PRO A 892 2.76 -64.12 25.00
C PRO A 892 3.76 -65.24 25.24
N ARG A 893 3.57 -66.37 24.52
CA ARG A 893 4.56 -67.42 24.45
C ARG A 893 5.80 -66.91 23.66
N LEU A 894 6.98 -67.25 24.20
CA LEU A 894 8.23 -67.08 23.46
C LEU A 894 8.28 -68.16 22.36
N ARG A 895 8.15 -67.70 21.09
CA ARG A 895 8.22 -68.57 19.93
C ARG A 895 9.68 -68.95 19.63
N THR A 896 9.97 -70.23 19.46
CA THR A 896 11.30 -70.69 19.09
C THR A 896 11.15 -71.88 18.16
N SER A 897 12.13 -72.12 17.30
CA SER A 897 12.27 -73.36 16.53
C SER A 897 12.90 -74.43 17.41
N CYS A 898 12.07 -75.30 17.96
CA CYS A 898 12.55 -76.45 18.66
C CYS A 898 12.80 -77.57 17.64
N ARG A 899 14.03 -77.72 17.24
CA ARG A 899 14.52 -78.91 16.48
C ARG A 899 15.36 -79.70 17.38
#